data_c6d1673eedd965088003e8035b034a59
#
_entry.id   c6d1673eedd965088003e8035b034a59
#
_cell.length_a   1.000
_cell.length_b   1.000
_cell.length_c   1.000
_cell.angle_alpha   90.00
_cell.angle_beta   90.00
_cell.angle_gamma   90.00
#
_symmetry.space_group_name_H-M   'P 1'
#
loop_
_entity.id
_entity.type
_entity.pdbx_description
1 polymer ?
#
loop_
_entity_poly.entity_id
_entity_poly.type
_entity_poly.pdbx_seq_one_letter_code
_entity_poly.pdbx_strand_id
1 'polypeptide(L)'
;MLTILLVDYMYLRRVFSLDPDRFPLHLMRELVDTLHSRQQHYIVMVDPAVAYQDYPPFNNGKESFLKTENGSIYKGVVWPGVTAFPDWFDPSTQGYWNGEFSSFFSPAGGVDIDALWIDMNEASNFCVYPCTHPEAEAASMGDPPKPPPVRLGSPRPIPGFPADFQPQCHATVTFNVNASTFFGENILILGSSSTLGSNDISNAAPLDATNYPIWSAQIDMPANGTFTYQYVRSEPDGSYVYENSNHTVSTGGCGSDNVSTHDTISTMSPPQSKLRARDDKEMVAYGSVEKRQSGSEVGLPGRDLINPAYMINNAAGSLSNKTLDTDLIHYGGYAEYDTHNLYGAMMSETSRLSMLNRRPTVRPMVITRSTFAGSGRQVGHWLGDNIADWSHYLISIAELLEFGALFQVPMVGSDVCGYAGATNDLLCARWATLGAFSPFYRNHGEQGSPPHEFYRYPTAAAAARNAIKIRYQLLDYIYTAMYNQNQTGTPLVQPMFFAYPNDAKANSLQYQYLYGPGMMVAPVTEENSTTTTIYMPDDIFYDYYTHAPVRGQGAEVTLTDVAYTSIPLYYKGGSIVALRAQSANTTTELRKQNFQLIIAPGLDGTASGELYLDDGDSIVQPSTSHIHFSYGKNRQFKMTGTFGYDAGVVIDSVVVLDGGNASAPAAYGRVKAQTQNSIPLTGPATVSL
;
A
#
# COMPACT_ATOMS: atom_id res chain seq x y z
N MET A 1 -8.62 9.65 -2.09
CA MET A 1 -8.49 8.19 -2.13
C MET A 1 -8.04 7.75 -0.75
N LEU A 2 -8.92 7.18 0.05
CA LEU A 2 -8.53 6.57 1.32
C LEU A 2 -8.29 5.09 1.01
N THR A 3 -7.03 4.69 1.01
CA THR A 3 -6.64 3.29 0.86
C THR A 3 -6.50 2.72 2.26
N ILE A 4 -7.31 1.73 2.61
CA ILE A 4 -7.15 0.99 3.85
C ILE A 4 -6.29 -0.23 3.52
N LEU A 5 -5.06 -0.23 4.01
CA LEU A 5 -4.19 -1.39 4.01
C LEU A 5 -4.38 -2.15 5.34
N LEU A 6 -4.97 -3.32 5.28
CA LEU A 6 -4.99 -4.25 6.40
C LEU A 6 -4.01 -5.39 6.09
N VAL A 7 -2.91 -5.44 6.80
CA VAL A 7 -1.92 -6.54 6.72
C VAL A 7 -2.35 -7.71 7.62
N ASP A 8 -3.05 -7.42 8.72
CA ASP A 8 -3.40 -8.39 9.75
C ASP A 8 -4.73 -9.15 9.52
N TYR A 9 -5.30 -9.08 8.32
CA TYR A 9 -6.55 -9.80 8.02
C TYR A 9 -6.34 -11.32 7.87
N MET A 10 -5.11 -11.75 7.57
CA MET A 10 -4.78 -13.15 7.32
C MET A 10 -4.72 -13.95 8.63
N TYR A 11 -5.41 -15.09 8.66
CA TYR A 11 -5.32 -16.02 9.79
C TYR A 11 -3.93 -16.63 9.89
N LEU A 12 -3.23 -16.37 11.01
CA LEU A 12 -1.85 -16.82 11.22
C LEU A 12 -0.93 -16.46 10.03
N ARG A 13 -1.12 -15.30 9.43
CA ARG A 13 -0.35 -14.80 8.26
C ARG A 13 -0.44 -15.66 7.00
N ARG A 14 -1.41 -16.58 6.90
CA ARG A 14 -1.61 -17.42 5.71
C ARG A 14 -2.24 -16.60 4.58
N VAL A 15 -1.62 -16.59 3.41
CA VAL A 15 -2.19 -15.94 2.22
C VAL A 15 -3.53 -16.58 1.83
N PHE A 16 -4.43 -15.78 1.27
CA PHE A 16 -5.79 -16.18 0.90
C PHE A 16 -6.60 -16.78 2.07
N SER A 17 -6.45 -16.22 3.26
CA SER A 17 -7.26 -16.57 4.41
C SER A 17 -7.68 -15.33 5.19
N LEU A 18 -8.79 -15.42 5.92
CA LEU A 18 -9.20 -14.41 6.90
C LEU A 18 -9.02 -14.97 8.30
N ASP A 19 -8.69 -14.09 9.24
CA ASP A 19 -8.83 -14.40 10.66
C ASP A 19 -10.32 -14.36 11.01
N PRO A 20 -10.95 -15.52 11.33
CA PRO A 20 -12.40 -15.56 11.49
C PRO A 20 -12.89 -14.82 12.73
N ASP A 21 -12.02 -14.63 13.72
CA ASP A 21 -12.38 -13.98 14.99
C ASP A 21 -12.25 -12.46 14.92
N ARG A 22 -11.22 -11.97 14.20
CA ARG A 22 -10.93 -10.53 14.10
C ARG A 22 -11.47 -9.89 12.83
N PHE A 23 -11.49 -10.67 11.75
CA PHE A 23 -11.86 -10.22 10.39
C PHE A 23 -12.81 -11.19 9.71
N PRO A 24 -13.97 -11.52 10.34
CA PRO A 24 -14.92 -12.46 9.74
C PRO A 24 -15.40 -11.94 8.38
N LEU A 25 -15.58 -12.84 7.43
CA LEU A 25 -15.86 -12.53 6.02
C LEU A 25 -17.03 -11.55 5.86
N HIS A 26 -18.10 -11.71 6.62
CA HIS A 26 -19.28 -10.84 6.51
C HIS A 26 -18.97 -9.38 6.88
N LEU A 27 -18.16 -9.14 7.93
CA LEU A 27 -17.72 -7.78 8.31
C LEU A 27 -16.72 -7.20 7.31
N MET A 28 -15.85 -8.04 6.74
CA MET A 28 -14.95 -7.59 5.69
C MET A 28 -15.72 -7.17 4.43
N ARG A 29 -16.76 -7.89 4.06
CA ARG A 29 -17.64 -7.53 2.95
C ARG A 29 -18.39 -6.22 3.24
N GLU A 30 -18.97 -6.07 4.43
CA GLU A 30 -19.63 -4.84 4.87
C GLU A 30 -18.67 -3.64 4.83
N LEU A 31 -17.41 -3.82 5.28
CA LEU A 31 -16.37 -2.79 5.18
C LEU A 31 -16.14 -2.39 3.72
N VAL A 32 -15.94 -3.36 2.84
CA VAL A 32 -15.70 -3.10 1.40
C VAL A 32 -16.89 -2.39 0.76
N ASP A 33 -18.11 -2.87 1.01
CA ASP A 33 -19.35 -2.22 0.53
C ASP A 33 -19.47 -0.78 1.02
N THR A 34 -19.12 -0.54 2.29
CA THR A 34 -19.09 0.81 2.88
C THR A 34 -18.06 1.71 2.18
N LEU A 35 -16.86 1.20 1.92
CA LEU A 35 -15.82 1.93 1.19
C LEU A 35 -16.29 2.27 -0.24
N HIS A 36 -16.83 1.29 -0.96
CA HIS A 36 -17.34 1.49 -2.33
C HIS A 36 -18.49 2.51 -2.35
N SER A 37 -19.43 2.45 -1.39
CA SER A 37 -20.51 3.44 -1.29
C SER A 37 -20.00 4.89 -1.10
N ARG A 38 -18.80 5.03 -0.54
CA ARG A 38 -18.10 6.31 -0.34
C ARG A 38 -17.10 6.65 -1.45
N GLN A 39 -17.10 5.88 -2.55
CA GLN A 39 -16.14 6.04 -3.66
C GLN A 39 -14.67 5.88 -3.21
N GLN A 40 -14.45 5.00 -2.26
CA GLN A 40 -13.15 4.61 -1.73
C GLN A 40 -12.81 3.20 -2.21
N HIS A 41 -11.52 2.85 -2.18
CA HIS A 41 -11.01 1.57 -2.67
C HIS A 41 -10.39 0.76 -1.55
N TYR A 42 -10.46 -0.55 -1.68
CA TYR A 42 -9.86 -1.50 -0.75
C TYR A 42 -8.69 -2.22 -1.41
N ILE A 43 -7.52 -2.17 -0.77
CA ILE A 43 -6.27 -2.80 -1.23
C ILE A 43 -5.81 -3.79 -0.18
N VAL A 44 -5.40 -4.97 -0.61
CA VAL A 44 -4.83 -6.00 0.27
C VAL A 44 -3.41 -6.37 -0.15
N MET A 45 -2.65 -6.91 0.81
CA MET A 45 -1.33 -7.46 0.60
C MET A 45 -1.42 -8.98 0.31
N VAL A 46 -0.58 -9.47 -0.58
CA VAL A 46 -0.38 -10.90 -0.84
C VAL A 46 1.12 -11.17 -1.00
N ASP A 47 1.65 -12.04 -0.13
CA ASP A 47 3.02 -12.55 -0.20
C ASP A 47 3.12 -13.78 -1.13
N PRO A 48 4.33 -14.13 -1.64
CA PRO A 48 4.53 -15.35 -2.41
C PRO A 48 4.48 -16.62 -1.54
N ALA A 49 4.83 -16.49 -0.26
CA ALA A 49 5.03 -17.61 0.65
C ALA A 49 3.70 -18.21 1.12
N VAL A 50 3.41 -19.41 0.67
CA VAL A 50 2.19 -20.17 0.99
C VAL A 50 2.50 -21.08 2.18
N ALA A 51 1.71 -21.00 3.27
CA ALA A 51 1.93 -21.85 4.45
C ALA A 51 1.94 -23.35 4.07
N TYR A 52 2.98 -24.08 4.50
CA TYR A 52 3.10 -25.53 4.29
C TYR A 52 2.19 -26.29 5.25
N GLN A 53 0.89 -26.23 5.03
CA GLN A 53 -0.14 -26.78 5.90
C GLN A 53 -1.31 -27.28 5.08
N ASP A 54 -2.17 -28.08 5.70
CA ASP A 54 -3.40 -28.57 5.06
C ASP A 54 -4.46 -27.45 5.02
N TYR A 55 -4.47 -26.69 3.95
CA TYR A 55 -5.51 -25.69 3.64
C TYR A 55 -5.59 -25.47 2.12
N PRO A 56 -6.71 -24.90 1.59
CA PRO A 56 -6.95 -24.87 0.16
C PRO A 56 -5.82 -24.31 -0.70
N PRO A 57 -5.22 -23.13 -0.44
CA PRO A 57 -4.15 -22.60 -1.27
C PRO A 57 -2.92 -23.50 -1.37
N PHE A 58 -2.52 -24.16 -0.28
CA PHE A 58 -1.41 -25.12 -0.32
C PHE A 58 -1.79 -26.37 -1.12
N ASN A 59 -2.98 -26.90 -0.87
CA ASN A 59 -3.42 -28.13 -1.56
C ASN A 59 -3.58 -27.94 -3.06
N ASN A 60 -4.09 -26.79 -3.48
CA ASN A 60 -4.29 -26.44 -4.88
C ASN A 60 -2.96 -26.16 -5.61
N GLY A 61 -1.94 -25.67 -4.89
CA GLY A 61 -0.67 -25.24 -5.45
C GLY A 61 0.43 -26.30 -5.50
N LYS A 62 0.21 -27.56 -5.03
CA LYS A 62 1.27 -28.57 -4.84
C LYS A 62 2.13 -28.83 -6.08
N GLU A 63 1.55 -28.77 -7.27
CA GLU A 63 2.31 -28.96 -8.51
C GLU A 63 3.04 -27.71 -8.98
N SER A 64 2.62 -26.55 -8.52
CA SER A 64 3.17 -25.24 -8.89
C SER A 64 4.24 -24.71 -7.92
N PHE A 65 4.58 -25.46 -6.87
CA PHE A 65 5.63 -25.04 -5.93
C PHE A 65 7.02 -25.51 -6.36
N LEU A 66 8.03 -24.69 -6.04
CA LEU A 66 9.44 -25.03 -6.16
C LEU A 66 9.73 -26.38 -5.50
N LYS A 67 10.57 -27.18 -6.15
CA LYS A 67 10.94 -28.51 -5.69
C LYS A 67 12.44 -28.60 -5.47
N THR A 68 12.82 -29.37 -4.47
CA THR A 68 14.22 -29.76 -4.23
C THR A 68 14.63 -30.80 -5.26
N GLU A 69 15.92 -31.07 -5.36
CA GLU A 69 16.52 -32.07 -6.28
C GLU A 69 15.85 -33.45 -6.21
N ASN A 70 15.40 -33.88 -5.02
CA ASN A 70 14.71 -35.16 -4.85
C ASN A 70 13.21 -35.13 -5.21
N GLY A 71 12.72 -34.01 -5.75
CA GLY A 71 11.33 -33.81 -6.17
C GLY A 71 10.33 -33.47 -5.07
N SER A 72 10.79 -33.32 -3.82
CA SER A 72 9.92 -32.82 -2.73
C SER A 72 9.74 -31.31 -2.83
N ILE A 73 8.60 -30.81 -2.33
CA ILE A 73 8.38 -29.36 -2.26
C ILE A 73 9.45 -28.70 -1.38
N TYR A 74 10.11 -27.67 -1.89
CA TYR A 74 11.04 -26.86 -1.13
C TYR A 74 10.33 -26.15 0.03
N LYS A 75 10.98 -26.14 1.20
CA LYS A 75 10.46 -25.49 2.42
C LYS A 75 11.38 -24.38 2.86
N GLY A 76 10.84 -23.19 3.05
CA GLY A 76 11.49 -22.11 3.76
C GLY A 76 10.67 -21.69 4.97
N VAL A 77 11.01 -20.54 5.55
CA VAL A 77 10.32 -19.94 6.70
C VAL A 77 10.04 -18.48 6.40
N VAL A 78 8.77 -18.09 6.51
CA VAL A 78 8.32 -16.70 6.44
C VAL A 78 7.23 -16.52 7.51
N TRP A 79 6.51 -15.42 7.53
CA TRP A 79 5.49 -15.08 8.52
C TRP A 79 4.49 -16.20 8.90
N PRO A 80 3.99 -17.06 7.98
CA PRO A 80 3.11 -18.16 8.36
C PRO A 80 3.86 -19.37 8.96
N GLY A 81 5.13 -19.26 9.27
CA GLY A 81 6.00 -20.35 9.69
C GLY A 81 6.63 -21.08 8.51
N VAL A 82 6.54 -22.41 8.47
CA VAL A 82 7.05 -23.19 7.33
C VAL A 82 6.21 -22.91 6.09
N THR A 83 6.88 -22.59 4.96
CA THR A 83 6.23 -22.15 3.72
C THR A 83 6.76 -22.89 2.49
N ALA A 84 5.90 -22.99 1.49
CA ALA A 84 6.23 -23.35 0.12
C ALA A 84 6.17 -22.08 -0.77
N PHE A 85 6.91 -22.07 -1.86
CA PHE A 85 7.04 -20.92 -2.76
C PHE A 85 6.60 -21.31 -4.16
N PRO A 86 5.69 -20.57 -4.81
CA PRO A 86 5.33 -20.83 -6.20
C PRO A 86 6.54 -20.71 -7.13
N ASP A 87 6.64 -21.58 -8.09
CA ASP A 87 7.58 -21.46 -9.19
C ASP A 87 6.94 -20.62 -10.30
N TRP A 88 7.26 -19.35 -10.37
CA TRP A 88 6.71 -18.42 -11.35
C TRP A 88 7.16 -18.72 -12.79
N PHE A 89 8.17 -19.57 -12.97
CA PHE A 89 8.64 -20.04 -14.28
C PHE A 89 7.83 -21.23 -14.81
N ASP A 90 7.07 -21.92 -13.94
CA ASP A 90 6.18 -22.99 -14.35
C ASP A 90 4.89 -22.41 -14.96
N PRO A 91 4.55 -22.75 -16.23
CA PRO A 91 3.32 -22.26 -16.86
C PRO A 91 2.03 -22.62 -16.12
N SER A 92 2.03 -23.67 -15.30
CA SER A 92 0.88 -24.08 -14.50
C SER A 92 0.56 -23.12 -13.37
N THR A 93 1.56 -22.39 -12.88
CA THR A 93 1.45 -21.46 -11.73
C THR A 93 0.47 -20.33 -12.00
N GLN A 94 0.38 -19.84 -13.25
CA GLN A 94 -0.64 -18.83 -13.61
C GLN A 94 -2.07 -19.34 -13.37
N GLY A 95 -2.32 -20.60 -13.72
CA GLY A 95 -3.64 -21.22 -13.51
C GLY A 95 -4.00 -21.38 -12.03
N TYR A 96 -3.02 -21.81 -11.23
CA TYR A 96 -3.15 -21.90 -9.78
C TYR A 96 -3.46 -20.51 -9.17
N TRP A 97 -2.65 -19.51 -9.48
CA TRP A 97 -2.79 -18.16 -8.92
C TRP A 97 -4.13 -17.51 -9.33
N ASN A 98 -4.55 -17.68 -10.59
CA ASN A 98 -5.88 -17.26 -11.06
C ASN A 98 -7.02 -17.90 -10.25
N GLY A 99 -6.89 -19.17 -9.92
CA GLY A 99 -7.86 -19.93 -9.12
C GLY A 99 -8.01 -19.32 -7.71
N GLU A 100 -6.89 -19.06 -7.03
CA GLU A 100 -6.88 -18.48 -5.69
C GLU A 100 -7.45 -17.06 -5.69
N PHE A 101 -7.06 -16.21 -6.65
CA PHE A 101 -7.61 -14.86 -6.80
C PHE A 101 -9.11 -14.86 -7.08
N SER A 102 -9.57 -15.73 -7.97
CA SER A 102 -10.99 -15.80 -8.35
C SER A 102 -11.86 -16.34 -7.22
N SER A 103 -11.31 -17.19 -6.37
CA SER A 103 -12.00 -17.74 -5.21
C SER A 103 -12.02 -16.75 -4.04
N PHE A 104 -10.84 -16.34 -3.57
CA PHE A 104 -10.72 -15.54 -2.35
C PHE A 104 -11.16 -14.08 -2.55
N PHE A 105 -10.84 -13.49 -3.70
CA PHE A 105 -11.21 -12.10 -4.03
C PHE A 105 -12.49 -12.01 -4.89
N SER A 106 -13.36 -13.02 -4.81
CA SER A 106 -14.63 -13.01 -5.51
C SER A 106 -15.54 -11.88 -5.05
N PRO A 107 -16.09 -11.04 -5.94
CA PRO A 107 -17.12 -10.06 -5.58
C PRO A 107 -18.39 -10.71 -5.02
N ALA A 108 -18.71 -11.94 -5.44
CA ALA A 108 -19.93 -12.64 -5.06
C ALA A 108 -19.84 -13.33 -3.69
N GLY A 109 -18.70 -13.96 -3.37
CA GLY A 109 -18.57 -14.81 -2.17
C GLY A 109 -17.30 -14.59 -1.35
N GLY A 110 -16.34 -13.80 -1.85
CA GLY A 110 -15.07 -13.51 -1.21
C GLY A 110 -14.96 -12.06 -0.74
N VAL A 111 -13.72 -11.58 -0.60
CA VAL A 111 -13.40 -10.18 -0.31
C VAL A 111 -13.13 -9.46 -1.62
N ASP A 112 -14.03 -8.59 -2.06
CA ASP A 112 -13.80 -7.82 -3.29
C ASP A 112 -12.73 -6.75 -3.10
N ILE A 113 -11.67 -6.80 -3.92
CA ILE A 113 -10.54 -5.85 -3.86
C ILE A 113 -10.44 -5.02 -5.14
N ASP A 114 -9.97 -3.78 -5.01
CA ASP A 114 -9.77 -2.87 -6.15
C ASP A 114 -8.34 -2.88 -6.65
N ALA A 115 -7.38 -3.08 -5.75
CA ALA A 115 -5.97 -3.12 -6.06
C ALA A 115 -5.23 -4.14 -5.18
N LEU A 116 -4.00 -4.44 -5.57
CA LEU A 116 -3.15 -5.43 -4.91
C LEU A 116 -1.84 -4.77 -4.46
N TRP A 117 -1.37 -5.15 -3.28
CA TRP A 117 -0.01 -4.94 -2.83
C TRP A 117 0.71 -6.28 -2.73
N ILE A 118 1.87 -6.39 -3.36
CA ILE A 118 2.75 -7.57 -3.30
C ILE A 118 3.95 -7.21 -2.44
N ASP A 119 4.21 -8.01 -1.41
CA ASP A 119 5.34 -7.88 -0.51
C ASP A 119 6.14 -9.19 -0.43
N MET A 120 7.32 -9.16 0.14
CA MET A 120 8.17 -10.33 0.39
C MET A 120 8.55 -11.15 -0.86
N ASN A 121 8.42 -10.56 -2.04
CA ASN A 121 8.56 -11.23 -3.33
C ASN A 121 9.98 -11.18 -3.93
N GLU A 122 10.99 -11.05 -3.10
CA GLU A 122 12.42 -11.18 -3.47
C GLU A 122 12.85 -12.59 -3.95
N ALA A 123 12.40 -13.74 -3.46
CA ALA A 123 11.48 -14.11 -2.40
C ALA A 123 12.19 -14.13 -1.04
N SER A 124 11.63 -13.43 -0.06
CA SER A 124 12.18 -13.46 1.30
C SER A 124 12.04 -14.83 1.94
N ASN A 125 13.11 -15.27 2.62
CA ASN A 125 13.16 -16.48 3.42
C ASN A 125 13.96 -16.21 4.69
N PHE A 126 13.37 -16.46 5.85
CA PHE A 126 14.04 -16.21 7.14
C PHE A 126 14.97 -17.32 7.56
N CYS A 127 14.85 -18.49 6.94
CA CYS A 127 15.67 -19.66 7.23
C CYS A 127 17.04 -19.55 6.57
N VAL A 128 18.10 -19.62 7.38
CA VAL A 128 19.48 -19.53 6.88
C VAL A 128 19.87 -20.82 6.17
N TYR A 129 20.57 -20.70 5.05
CA TYR A 129 21.07 -21.85 4.27
C TYR A 129 22.07 -22.72 5.06
N PRO A 130 21.99 -24.06 4.94
CA PRO A 130 20.88 -24.84 4.37
C PRO A 130 19.72 -24.96 5.37
N CYS A 131 18.52 -24.67 4.94
CA CYS A 131 17.32 -24.72 5.76
C CYS A 131 16.90 -26.18 6.04
N THR A 132 17.63 -26.88 6.90
CA THR A 132 17.42 -28.31 7.15
C THR A 132 16.32 -28.61 8.16
N HIS A 133 15.99 -27.65 9.02
CA HIS A 133 14.99 -27.79 10.09
C HIS A 133 14.04 -26.60 10.13
N PRO A 134 13.25 -26.37 9.06
CA PRO A 134 12.40 -25.19 8.95
C PRO A 134 11.35 -25.08 10.05
N GLU A 135 10.85 -26.19 10.59
CA GLU A 135 9.91 -26.22 11.70
C GLU A 135 10.53 -25.69 13.01
N ALA A 136 11.78 -26.08 13.29
CA ALA A 136 12.50 -25.60 14.46
C ALA A 136 12.88 -24.13 14.33
N GLU A 137 13.25 -23.71 13.12
CA GLU A 137 13.61 -22.32 12.81
C GLU A 137 12.38 -21.40 12.97
N ALA A 138 11.24 -21.77 12.38
CA ALA A 138 9.99 -21.05 12.54
C ALA A 138 9.58 -20.91 14.02
N ALA A 139 9.67 -22.01 14.77
CA ALA A 139 9.36 -21.99 16.20
C ALA A 139 10.30 -21.08 16.99
N SER A 140 11.60 -21.03 16.66
CA SER A 140 12.58 -20.16 17.32
C SER A 140 12.30 -18.67 17.09
N MET A 141 11.75 -18.32 15.94
CA MET A 141 11.34 -16.96 15.57
C MET A 141 9.96 -16.58 16.13
N GLY A 142 9.18 -17.57 16.58
CA GLY A 142 7.80 -17.36 17.02
C GLY A 142 6.81 -17.26 15.86
N ASP A 143 7.15 -17.81 14.69
CA ASP A 143 6.30 -17.80 13.51
C ASP A 143 5.47 -19.10 13.37
N PRO A 144 4.20 -19.00 13.05
CA PRO A 144 3.42 -17.76 12.87
C PRO A 144 3.21 -17.01 14.20
N PRO A 145 3.24 -15.67 14.18
CA PRO A 145 3.01 -14.89 15.39
C PRO A 145 1.61 -15.15 15.91
N LYS A 146 1.47 -15.23 17.25
CA LYS A 146 0.15 -15.31 17.85
C LYS A 146 -0.63 -14.05 17.55
N PRO A 147 -1.85 -14.15 17.02
CA PRO A 147 -2.71 -12.99 16.86
C PRO A 147 -2.87 -12.24 18.19
N PRO A 148 -2.86 -10.90 18.20
CA PRO A 148 -3.23 -10.17 19.39
C PRO A 148 -4.67 -10.53 19.77
N PRO A 149 -5.02 -10.56 21.07
CA PRO A 149 -6.39 -10.84 21.48
C PRO A 149 -7.35 -9.86 20.82
N VAL A 150 -8.55 -10.35 20.49
CA VAL A 150 -9.63 -9.49 20.01
C VAL A 150 -9.83 -8.36 21.01
N ARG A 151 -9.77 -7.12 20.57
CA ARG A 151 -10.04 -5.98 21.45
C ARG A 151 -11.54 -5.92 21.70
N LEU A 152 -11.97 -6.49 22.82
CA LEU A 152 -13.33 -6.41 23.32
C LEU A 152 -13.47 -5.14 24.19
N GLY A 153 -13.11 -3.99 23.67
CA GLY A 153 -13.20 -2.73 24.41
C GLY A 153 -14.16 -1.76 23.70
N SER A 154 -14.84 -0.91 24.48
CA SER A 154 -15.68 0.15 23.89
C SER A 154 -14.91 0.93 22.86
N PRO A 155 -15.41 1.05 21.62
CA PRO A 155 -14.80 1.89 20.62
C PRO A 155 -14.61 3.31 21.19
N ARG A 156 -13.40 3.84 21.11
CA ARG A 156 -13.14 5.21 21.57
C ARG A 156 -13.66 6.20 20.55
N PRO A 157 -14.32 7.28 20.98
CA PRO A 157 -14.65 8.36 20.07
C PRO A 157 -13.39 8.87 19.36
N ILE A 158 -13.45 8.98 18.04
CA ILE A 158 -12.35 9.54 17.26
C ILE A 158 -12.64 11.04 17.07
N PRO A 159 -11.84 11.94 17.66
CA PRO A 159 -12.07 13.37 17.50
C PRO A 159 -12.10 13.79 16.04
N GLY A 160 -13.12 14.55 15.65
CA GLY A 160 -13.29 15.05 14.28
C GLY A 160 -13.98 14.09 13.31
N PHE A 161 -14.37 12.89 13.75
CA PHE A 161 -15.20 11.99 12.94
C PHE A 161 -16.70 12.26 13.14
N PRO A 162 -17.53 12.07 12.10
CA PRO A 162 -18.99 12.23 12.17
C PRO A 162 -19.64 11.35 13.24
N ALA A 163 -20.86 11.71 13.64
CA ALA A 163 -21.57 11.03 14.72
C ALA A 163 -21.91 9.56 14.42
N ASP A 164 -22.04 9.20 13.16
CA ASP A 164 -22.24 7.82 12.68
C ASP A 164 -21.00 6.92 12.84
N PHE A 165 -19.81 7.50 13.10
CA PHE A 165 -18.60 6.79 13.50
C PHE A 165 -18.35 6.79 15.00
N GLN A 166 -19.23 7.41 15.76
CA GLN A 166 -19.13 7.36 17.22
C GLN A 166 -19.60 6.00 17.74
N PRO A 167 -18.98 5.48 18.81
CA PRO A 167 -19.36 4.20 19.38
C PRO A 167 -20.83 4.21 19.76
N GLN A 168 -21.51 3.13 19.45
CA GLN A 168 -22.83 2.90 20.04
C GLN A 168 -22.68 2.71 21.56
N CYS A 169 -23.75 3.02 22.27
CA CYS A 169 -23.80 2.89 23.71
C CYS A 169 -23.71 1.43 24.14
N HIS A 170 -22.60 1.03 24.76
CA HIS A 170 -22.35 -0.32 25.25
C HIS A 170 -22.15 -0.35 26.78
N ALA A 171 -22.37 -1.51 27.36
CA ALA A 171 -22.01 -1.87 28.73
C ALA A 171 -21.08 -3.09 28.70
N THR A 172 -19.97 -3.04 29.43
CA THR A 172 -19.01 -4.15 29.45
C THR A 172 -19.50 -5.22 30.41
N VAL A 173 -19.55 -6.46 29.95
CA VAL A 173 -19.89 -7.64 30.77
C VAL A 173 -18.66 -8.52 30.89
N THR A 174 -18.30 -8.90 32.11
CA THR A 174 -17.25 -9.88 32.37
C THR A 174 -17.87 -11.27 32.54
N PHE A 175 -17.65 -12.14 31.60
CA PHE A 175 -18.08 -13.53 31.67
C PHE A 175 -16.98 -14.37 32.32
N ASN A 176 -17.32 -15.17 33.31
CA ASN A 176 -16.43 -16.12 33.92
C ASN A 176 -17.12 -17.47 34.00
N VAL A 177 -16.41 -18.52 33.58
CA VAL A 177 -16.94 -19.90 33.69
C VAL A 177 -15.86 -20.85 34.18
N ASN A 178 -16.25 -21.69 35.14
CA ASN A 178 -15.38 -22.78 35.60
C ASN A 178 -15.55 -23.99 34.68
N ALA A 179 -14.49 -24.28 33.89
CA ALA A 179 -14.48 -25.39 32.94
C ALA A 179 -13.14 -26.10 32.95
N SER A 180 -13.15 -27.42 33.12
CA SER A 180 -11.97 -28.27 32.97
C SER A 180 -11.87 -28.75 31.54
N THR A 181 -10.70 -28.51 30.92
CA THR A 181 -10.41 -28.84 29.51
C THR A 181 -9.11 -29.62 29.41
N PHE A 182 -8.91 -30.29 28.27
CA PHE A 182 -7.63 -30.90 27.88
C PHE A 182 -6.84 -29.96 26.99
N PHE A 183 -5.57 -30.26 26.81
CA PHE A 183 -4.71 -29.47 25.93
C PHE A 183 -5.22 -29.48 24.47
N GLY A 184 -5.44 -28.28 23.95
CA GLY A 184 -6.00 -28.07 22.60
C GLY A 184 -7.51 -27.82 22.56
N GLU A 185 -8.23 -28.01 23.67
CA GLU A 185 -9.63 -27.60 23.80
C GLU A 185 -9.71 -26.14 24.23
N ASN A 186 -10.73 -25.42 23.76
CA ASN A 186 -10.99 -24.03 24.16
C ASN A 186 -12.48 -23.85 24.50
N ILE A 187 -12.76 -22.87 25.33
CA ILE A 187 -14.14 -22.49 25.67
C ILE A 187 -14.52 -21.22 24.92
N LEU A 188 -15.65 -21.28 24.24
CA LEU A 188 -16.29 -20.17 23.54
C LEU A 188 -17.59 -19.81 24.23
N ILE A 189 -18.06 -18.57 24.06
CA ILE A 189 -19.41 -18.14 24.46
C ILE A 189 -20.19 -17.77 23.19
N LEU A 190 -21.40 -18.30 23.09
CA LEU A 190 -22.30 -18.10 21.96
C LEU A 190 -23.64 -17.56 22.48
N GLY A 191 -24.21 -16.53 21.85
CA GLY A 191 -25.44 -15.95 22.35
C GLY A 191 -26.23 -15.10 21.36
N SER A 192 -27.31 -14.52 21.81
CA SER A 192 -28.29 -13.79 21.02
C SER A 192 -27.81 -12.40 20.57
N SER A 193 -26.79 -11.83 21.24
CA SER A 193 -26.16 -10.56 20.80
C SER A 193 -25.23 -10.77 19.62
N SER A 194 -25.08 -9.75 18.78
CA SER A 194 -24.05 -9.75 17.71
C SER A 194 -22.64 -9.89 18.30
N THR A 195 -22.38 -9.34 19.47
CA THR A 195 -21.11 -9.47 20.19
C THR A 195 -20.90 -10.87 20.82
N LEU A 196 -21.93 -11.69 20.85
CA LEU A 196 -21.91 -13.10 21.25
C LEU A 196 -22.20 -14.03 20.06
N GLY A 197 -22.00 -13.56 18.84
CA GLY A 197 -22.12 -14.37 17.63
C GLY A 197 -23.52 -14.53 17.05
N SER A 198 -24.56 -13.87 17.56
CA SER A 198 -25.95 -13.98 17.03
C SER A 198 -26.46 -15.43 16.91
N ASN A 199 -26.04 -16.29 17.82
CA ASN A 199 -26.28 -17.75 17.83
C ASN A 199 -25.66 -18.52 16.64
N ASP A 200 -24.67 -17.95 15.95
CA ASP A 200 -23.88 -18.60 14.93
C ASP A 200 -22.52 -18.99 15.52
N ILE A 201 -22.20 -20.26 15.55
CA ILE A 201 -20.97 -20.79 16.15
C ILE A 201 -19.70 -20.24 15.48
N SER A 202 -19.76 -19.92 14.20
CA SER A 202 -18.65 -19.31 13.48
C SER A 202 -18.25 -17.92 14.01
N ASN A 203 -19.14 -17.30 14.78
CA ASN A 203 -18.98 -15.97 15.37
C ASN A 203 -18.97 -15.98 16.91
N ALA A 204 -18.86 -17.17 17.54
CA ALA A 204 -18.79 -17.28 19.00
C ALA A 204 -17.52 -16.62 19.55
N ALA A 205 -17.63 -15.94 20.69
CA ALA A 205 -16.50 -15.25 21.30
C ALA A 205 -15.63 -16.21 22.14
N PRO A 206 -14.28 -16.22 21.96
CA PRO A 206 -13.40 -17.07 22.76
C PRO A 206 -13.21 -16.52 24.18
N LEU A 207 -13.01 -17.41 25.15
CA LEU A 207 -12.63 -17.09 26.52
C LEU A 207 -11.13 -17.35 26.74
N ASP A 208 -10.53 -16.57 27.62
CA ASP A 208 -9.13 -16.70 28.04
C ASP A 208 -8.99 -17.63 29.24
N ALA A 209 -7.99 -18.50 29.20
CA ALA A 209 -7.70 -19.50 30.24
C ALA A 209 -6.55 -19.09 31.20
N THR A 210 -6.15 -17.83 31.25
CA THR A 210 -5.02 -17.36 32.08
C THR A 210 -5.19 -17.75 33.56
N ASN A 211 -6.43 -17.82 34.05
CA ASN A 211 -6.75 -18.20 35.42
C ASN A 211 -7.36 -19.60 35.51
N TYR A 212 -6.91 -20.52 34.63
CA TYR A 212 -7.45 -21.90 34.66
C TYR A 212 -7.62 -22.49 36.03
N PRO A 213 -8.76 -23.17 36.35
CA PRO A 213 -9.83 -23.61 35.45
C PRO A 213 -10.94 -22.57 35.19
N ILE A 214 -10.74 -21.31 35.57
CA ILE A 214 -11.67 -20.22 35.27
C ILE A 214 -11.30 -19.66 33.89
N TRP A 215 -12.23 -19.75 32.95
CA TRP A 215 -12.18 -19.11 31.64
C TRP A 215 -12.94 -17.81 31.68
N SER A 216 -12.37 -16.73 31.15
CA SER A 216 -12.98 -15.40 31.23
C SER A 216 -12.89 -14.61 29.93
N ALA A 217 -13.87 -13.73 29.71
CA ALA A 217 -13.85 -12.72 28.67
C ALA A 217 -14.56 -11.45 29.11
N GLN A 218 -14.04 -10.29 28.73
CA GLN A 218 -14.75 -9.01 28.85
C GLN A 218 -15.33 -8.65 27.49
N ILE A 219 -16.65 -8.54 27.39
CA ILE A 219 -17.36 -8.33 26.14
C ILE A 219 -18.25 -7.09 26.28
N ASP A 220 -18.09 -6.17 25.33
CA ASP A 220 -18.96 -5.01 25.20
C ASP A 220 -20.27 -5.42 24.54
N MET A 221 -21.35 -5.24 25.24
CA MET A 221 -22.68 -5.62 24.81
C MET A 221 -23.57 -4.36 24.71
N PRO A 222 -24.59 -4.36 23.86
CA PRO A 222 -25.55 -3.26 23.86
C PRO A 222 -26.06 -2.96 25.27
N ALA A 223 -26.02 -1.68 25.66
CA ALA A 223 -26.46 -1.28 27.01
C ALA A 223 -27.99 -1.41 27.20
N ASN A 224 -28.42 -1.61 28.44
CA ASN A 224 -29.84 -1.74 28.83
C ASN A 224 -30.60 -2.87 28.12
N GLY A 225 -29.90 -3.95 27.75
CA GLY A 225 -30.47 -5.14 27.11
C GLY A 225 -30.44 -6.38 28.01
N THR A 226 -31.18 -7.41 27.58
CA THR A 226 -31.11 -8.74 28.18
C THR A 226 -30.85 -9.75 27.09
N PHE A 227 -29.80 -10.57 27.24
CA PHE A 227 -29.27 -11.47 26.23
C PHE A 227 -29.15 -12.88 26.79
N THR A 228 -29.43 -13.86 25.91
CA THR A 228 -29.22 -15.28 26.23
C THR A 228 -27.90 -15.73 25.67
N TYR A 229 -27.21 -16.64 26.38
CA TYR A 229 -25.95 -17.22 25.93
C TYR A 229 -25.77 -18.65 26.44
N GLN A 230 -24.83 -19.37 25.85
CA GLN A 230 -24.38 -20.71 26.26
C GLN A 230 -22.89 -20.85 26.04
N TYR A 231 -22.23 -21.75 26.74
CA TYR A 231 -20.84 -22.07 26.50
C TYR A 231 -20.70 -23.22 25.52
N VAL A 232 -19.64 -23.15 24.70
CA VAL A 232 -19.32 -24.14 23.70
C VAL A 232 -17.85 -24.51 23.84
N ARG A 233 -17.53 -25.80 23.88
CA ARG A 233 -16.16 -26.26 23.84
C ARG A 233 -15.78 -26.59 22.41
N SER A 234 -14.69 -25.99 21.91
CA SER A 234 -14.08 -26.38 20.65
C SER A 234 -13.06 -27.48 20.88
N GLU A 235 -13.14 -28.53 20.09
CA GLU A 235 -12.27 -29.69 20.15
C GLU A 235 -11.06 -29.53 19.19
N PRO A 236 -9.93 -30.23 19.43
CA PRO A 236 -8.77 -30.16 18.58
C PRO A 236 -9.00 -30.64 17.12
N ASP A 237 -10.07 -31.42 16.89
CA ASP A 237 -10.45 -31.89 15.55
C ASP A 237 -11.37 -30.91 14.80
N GLY A 238 -11.64 -29.75 15.39
CA GLY A 238 -12.52 -28.73 14.82
C GLY A 238 -14.00 -28.94 15.08
N SER A 239 -14.39 -29.96 15.86
CA SER A 239 -15.76 -30.15 16.29
C SER A 239 -16.13 -29.29 17.49
N TYR A 240 -17.43 -29.15 17.76
CA TYR A 240 -17.96 -28.34 18.86
C TYR A 240 -18.87 -29.14 19.75
N VAL A 241 -18.72 -28.97 21.07
CA VAL A 241 -19.59 -29.56 22.09
C VAL A 241 -20.32 -28.45 22.84
N TYR A 242 -21.63 -28.43 22.72
CA TYR A 242 -22.48 -27.40 23.30
C TYR A 242 -22.89 -27.73 24.73
N GLU A 243 -22.97 -26.73 25.59
CA GLU A 243 -23.61 -26.87 26.89
C GLU A 243 -25.12 -27.12 26.71
N ASN A 244 -25.68 -27.93 27.60
CA ASN A 244 -27.12 -28.27 27.55
C ASN A 244 -28.07 -27.21 28.15
N SER A 245 -27.50 -26.13 28.73
CA SER A 245 -28.24 -25.03 29.35
C SER A 245 -27.96 -23.70 28.73
N ASN A 246 -28.97 -22.84 28.68
CA ASN A 246 -28.81 -21.44 28.31
C ASN A 246 -28.76 -20.57 29.57
N HIS A 247 -27.88 -19.59 29.55
CA HIS A 247 -27.75 -18.55 30.55
C HIS A 247 -28.39 -17.25 30.08
N THR A 248 -28.57 -16.30 30.98
CA THR A 248 -29.11 -14.98 30.67
C THR A 248 -28.32 -13.91 31.41
N VAL A 249 -27.97 -12.84 30.71
CA VAL A 249 -27.32 -11.67 31.28
C VAL A 249 -28.08 -10.40 30.91
N SER A 250 -28.22 -9.50 31.89
CA SER A 250 -28.78 -8.15 31.68
C SER A 250 -27.67 -7.12 31.80
N THR A 251 -27.52 -6.29 30.78
CA THR A 251 -26.50 -5.24 30.73
C THR A 251 -26.95 -3.98 31.46
N GLY A 252 -26.00 -3.29 32.06
CA GLY A 252 -26.24 -1.97 32.69
C GLY A 252 -26.38 -0.82 31.68
N GLY A 253 -26.38 0.41 32.19
CA GLY A 253 -26.41 1.62 31.36
C GLY A 253 -25.11 1.84 30.59
N CYS A 254 -25.09 2.88 29.73
CA CYS A 254 -23.94 3.28 28.95
C CYS A 254 -22.65 3.41 29.77
N GLY A 255 -21.60 2.70 29.34
CA GLY A 255 -20.29 2.76 29.98
C GLY A 255 -20.23 2.05 31.37
N SER A 256 -21.22 1.26 31.71
CA SER A 256 -21.15 0.44 32.92
C SER A 256 -20.26 -0.78 32.69
N ASP A 257 -19.42 -1.12 33.68
CA ASP A 257 -18.46 -2.23 33.67
C ASP A 257 -18.65 -3.18 34.88
N ASN A 258 -19.77 -3.07 35.57
CA ASN A 258 -20.04 -3.74 36.84
C ASN A 258 -20.91 -5.00 36.73
N VAL A 259 -21.13 -5.50 35.52
CA VAL A 259 -21.85 -6.78 35.32
C VAL A 259 -20.83 -7.90 35.13
N SER A 260 -20.86 -8.88 36.04
CA SER A 260 -20.00 -10.07 35.97
C SER A 260 -20.84 -11.32 36.18
N THR A 261 -20.61 -12.33 35.32
CA THR A 261 -21.20 -13.67 35.51
C THR A 261 -20.17 -14.61 36.12
N HIS A 262 -20.67 -15.60 36.89
CA HIS A 262 -19.86 -16.67 37.47
C HIS A 262 -20.59 -17.99 37.26
N ASP A 263 -20.31 -18.63 36.13
CA ASP A 263 -21.00 -19.83 35.71
C ASP A 263 -20.13 -21.07 35.95
N THR A 264 -20.77 -22.22 36.04
CA THR A 264 -20.12 -23.52 36.05
C THR A 264 -20.78 -24.38 35.00
N ILE A 265 -20.02 -24.92 34.09
CA ILE A 265 -20.55 -25.82 33.06
C ILE A 265 -21.03 -27.11 33.73
N SER A 266 -22.34 -27.30 33.74
CA SER A 266 -22.97 -28.37 34.47
C SER A 266 -23.06 -29.70 33.72
N THR A 267 -23.02 -29.69 32.40
CA THR A 267 -23.08 -30.90 31.56
C THR A 267 -22.59 -30.63 30.16
N MET A 268 -21.31 -30.82 29.93
CA MET A 268 -20.77 -31.17 28.62
C MET A 268 -20.47 -32.67 28.60
N SER A 269 -20.62 -33.34 27.48
CA SER A 269 -20.18 -34.72 27.34
C SER A 269 -18.72 -34.82 27.80
N PRO A 270 -18.32 -35.87 28.56
CA PRO A 270 -16.97 -35.97 29.07
C PRO A 270 -15.98 -35.93 27.90
N PRO A 271 -14.82 -35.27 28.08
CA PRO A 271 -13.78 -35.19 27.04
C PRO A 271 -13.42 -36.59 26.59
N GLN A 272 -13.47 -36.83 25.29
CA GLN A 272 -12.99 -38.09 24.71
C GLN A 272 -11.48 -38.12 24.81
N SER A 273 -10.94 -38.89 25.75
CA SER A 273 -9.53 -39.18 25.88
C SER A 273 -9.06 -40.00 24.68
N LYS A 274 -8.61 -39.31 23.62
CA LYS A 274 -7.74 -39.90 22.61
C LYS A 274 -6.29 -39.50 22.91
N LEU A 275 -5.78 -39.96 24.04
CA LEU A 275 -4.35 -40.13 24.22
C LEU A 275 -3.90 -41.25 23.27
N ARG A 276 -3.50 -40.92 22.04
CA ARG A 276 -2.53 -41.75 21.33
C ARG A 276 -1.20 -41.55 22.06
N ALA A 277 -0.74 -42.60 22.74
CA ALA A 277 0.62 -42.70 23.20
C ALA A 277 1.55 -42.38 22.00
N ARG A 278 2.30 -41.28 22.10
CA ARG A 278 3.46 -41.05 21.27
C ARG A 278 4.48 -42.11 21.69
N ASP A 279 4.80 -43.00 20.80
CA ASP A 279 5.96 -43.85 20.91
C ASP A 279 7.22 -42.95 20.98
N ASP A 280 7.80 -42.85 22.20
CA ASP A 280 9.11 -42.27 22.42
C ASP A 280 10.17 -43.25 21.91
N LYS A 281 10.32 -43.31 20.61
CA LYS A 281 11.51 -43.93 19.96
C LYS A 281 11.70 -43.32 18.58
N GLU A 282 12.43 -42.21 18.58
CA GLU A 282 13.46 -41.86 17.60
C GLU A 282 14.17 -40.59 18.03
N MET A 283 15.03 -40.74 19.03
CA MET A 283 16.22 -39.88 19.07
C MET A 283 17.14 -40.37 17.95
N VAL A 284 16.98 -39.82 16.78
CA VAL A 284 17.96 -39.97 15.72
C VAL A 284 19.22 -39.21 16.15
N ALA A 285 20.28 -39.96 16.36
CA ALA A 285 21.61 -39.43 16.59
C ALA A 285 21.91 -38.36 15.52
N TYR A 286 22.45 -37.22 15.96
CA TYR A 286 23.08 -36.24 15.09
C TYR A 286 24.11 -36.94 14.20
N GLY A 287 23.69 -37.35 13.02
CA GLY A 287 24.57 -37.74 11.94
C GLY A 287 25.33 -36.49 11.47
N SER A 288 26.64 -36.67 11.33
CA SER A 288 27.55 -35.71 10.73
C SER A 288 26.88 -34.99 9.56
N VAL A 289 26.96 -33.65 9.59
CA VAL A 289 26.62 -32.79 8.46
C VAL A 289 27.45 -33.29 7.27
N GLU A 290 26.85 -34.10 6.41
CA GLU A 290 27.41 -34.29 5.07
C GLU A 290 27.39 -32.90 4.43
N LYS A 291 28.57 -32.39 4.10
CA LYS A 291 28.69 -31.27 3.19
C LYS A 291 27.88 -31.65 1.96
N ARG A 292 26.68 -31.05 1.78
CA ARG A 292 26.06 -31.02 0.45
C ARG A 292 27.15 -30.56 -0.49
N GLN A 293 27.43 -31.35 -1.52
CA GLN A 293 28.27 -30.88 -2.59
C GLN A 293 27.68 -29.55 -3.04
N SER A 294 28.47 -28.50 -2.89
CA SER A 294 28.13 -27.18 -3.45
C SER A 294 27.66 -27.41 -4.86
N GLY A 295 26.55 -26.74 -5.26
CA GLY A 295 25.80 -26.96 -6.50
C GLY A 295 26.61 -26.84 -7.80
N SER A 296 27.74 -27.53 -7.85
CA SER A 296 28.68 -27.56 -8.98
C SER A 296 28.09 -28.23 -10.25
N GLU A 297 26.94 -28.91 -10.12
CA GLU A 297 26.29 -29.58 -11.23
C GLU A 297 25.08 -28.80 -11.79
N VAL A 298 24.63 -27.79 -11.10
CA VAL A 298 23.49 -26.97 -11.48
C VAL A 298 23.96 -25.65 -12.07
N GLY A 299 23.50 -25.31 -13.26
CA GLY A 299 23.98 -24.17 -13.99
C GLY A 299 25.28 -24.45 -14.75
N LEU A 300 26.19 -23.48 -14.84
CA LEU A 300 27.50 -23.67 -15.48
C LEU A 300 28.39 -24.57 -14.61
N PRO A 301 28.94 -25.68 -15.16
CA PRO A 301 29.79 -26.59 -14.41
C PRO A 301 30.93 -25.89 -13.69
N GLY A 302 31.18 -26.27 -12.43
CA GLY A 302 32.24 -25.71 -11.59
C GLY A 302 31.94 -24.37 -10.92
N ARG A 303 30.73 -23.87 -11.02
CA ARG A 303 30.30 -22.64 -10.34
C ARG A 303 29.67 -22.95 -8.98
N ASP A 304 30.13 -22.29 -7.93
CA ASP A 304 29.49 -22.31 -6.60
C ASP A 304 28.32 -21.33 -6.63
N LEU A 305 27.08 -21.83 -6.59
CA LEU A 305 25.86 -21.01 -6.65
C LEU A 305 25.50 -20.39 -5.31
N ILE A 306 26.00 -20.91 -4.20
CA ILE A 306 25.74 -20.41 -2.85
C ILE A 306 26.73 -19.31 -2.47
N ASN A 307 28.04 -19.56 -2.75
CA ASN A 307 29.13 -18.65 -2.43
C ASN A 307 29.95 -18.36 -3.68
N PRO A 308 29.39 -17.59 -4.64
CA PRO A 308 30.11 -17.26 -5.86
C PRO A 308 31.35 -16.41 -5.56
N ALA A 309 32.32 -16.39 -6.49
CA ALA A 309 33.56 -15.62 -6.36
C ALA A 309 33.29 -14.09 -6.21
N TYR A 310 32.21 -13.60 -6.78
CA TYR A 310 31.76 -12.22 -6.67
C TYR A 310 30.35 -12.22 -6.08
N MET A 311 30.24 -11.75 -4.84
CA MET A 311 28.96 -11.62 -4.14
C MET A 311 28.62 -10.14 -3.97
N ILE A 312 27.32 -9.84 -3.91
CA ILE A 312 26.87 -8.53 -3.45
C ILE A 312 27.28 -8.32 -1.98
N ASN A 313 27.56 -7.09 -1.61
CA ASN A 313 27.85 -6.73 -0.22
C ASN A 313 26.55 -6.80 0.59
N ASN A 314 26.33 -7.92 1.26
CA ASN A 314 25.17 -8.21 2.08
C ASN A 314 25.61 -8.54 3.51
N ALA A 315 25.09 -7.81 4.50
CA ALA A 315 25.40 -8.03 5.92
C ALA A 315 25.06 -9.44 6.40
N ALA A 316 24.08 -10.12 5.78
CA ALA A 316 23.70 -11.49 6.09
C ALA A 316 24.59 -12.55 5.42
N GLY A 317 25.55 -12.16 4.55
CA GLY A 317 26.41 -13.05 3.80
C GLY A 317 25.81 -13.53 2.49
N SER A 318 25.68 -14.84 2.27
CA SER A 318 25.06 -15.41 1.07
C SER A 318 23.61 -14.94 0.87
N LEU A 319 23.18 -14.74 -0.38
CA LEU A 319 21.79 -14.44 -0.72
C LEU A 319 20.82 -15.47 -0.14
N SER A 320 21.18 -16.74 -0.17
CA SER A 320 20.40 -17.86 0.39
C SER A 320 20.13 -17.77 1.90
N ASN A 321 20.78 -16.83 2.61
CA ASN A 321 20.52 -16.60 4.04
C ASN A 321 19.28 -15.73 4.30
N LYS A 322 18.74 -15.06 3.28
CA LYS A 322 17.59 -14.16 3.40
C LYS A 322 16.57 -14.33 2.28
N THR A 323 16.89 -15.15 1.28
CA THR A 323 16.03 -15.44 0.14
C THR A 323 15.97 -16.95 -0.12
N LEU A 324 15.32 -17.36 -1.20
CA LEU A 324 15.37 -18.73 -1.67
C LEU A 324 16.83 -19.23 -1.82
N ASP A 325 17.03 -20.52 -1.63
CA ASP A 325 18.34 -21.14 -1.86
C ASP A 325 18.73 -20.96 -3.33
N THR A 326 19.86 -20.29 -3.58
CA THR A 326 20.28 -19.91 -4.94
C THR A 326 20.68 -21.09 -5.82
N ASP A 327 20.79 -22.30 -5.27
CA ASP A 327 20.99 -23.56 -6.00
C ASP A 327 19.69 -24.29 -6.38
N LEU A 328 18.52 -23.75 -6.05
CA LEU A 328 17.23 -24.30 -6.50
C LEU A 328 17.09 -24.19 -8.01
N ILE A 329 16.36 -25.14 -8.59
CA ILE A 329 16.11 -25.19 -10.03
C ILE A 329 14.62 -25.00 -10.27
N HIS A 330 14.32 -23.98 -11.04
CA HIS A 330 12.99 -23.67 -11.55
C HIS A 330 12.62 -24.58 -12.72
N TYR A 331 11.34 -24.57 -13.04
CA TYR A 331 10.82 -25.15 -14.27
C TYR A 331 11.64 -24.65 -15.48
N GLY A 332 11.98 -25.56 -16.39
CA GLY A 332 12.83 -25.22 -17.53
C GLY A 332 14.34 -25.28 -17.28
N GLY A 333 14.76 -25.62 -16.05
CA GLY A 333 16.16 -25.83 -15.71
C GLY A 333 16.96 -24.57 -15.34
N TYR A 334 16.28 -23.47 -15.00
CA TYR A 334 16.90 -22.22 -14.57
C TYR A 334 17.30 -22.27 -13.09
N ALA A 335 18.54 -21.96 -12.77
CA ALA A 335 18.97 -21.85 -11.38
C ALA A 335 18.45 -20.53 -10.77
N GLU A 336 18.00 -20.57 -9.51
CA GLU A 336 17.61 -19.36 -8.77
C GLU A 336 18.72 -18.31 -8.74
N TYR A 337 19.97 -18.73 -8.66
CA TYR A 337 21.13 -17.84 -8.78
C TYR A 337 21.07 -16.94 -10.03
N ASP A 338 20.69 -17.51 -11.17
CA ASP A 338 20.63 -16.80 -12.45
C ASP A 338 19.31 -15.99 -12.62
N THR A 339 18.29 -16.32 -11.83
CA THR A 339 16.93 -15.78 -11.97
C THR A 339 16.46 -15.02 -10.75
N HIS A 340 17.27 -14.91 -9.70
CA HIS A 340 16.94 -14.29 -8.43
C HIS A 340 16.26 -12.92 -8.59
N ASN A 341 16.82 -12.04 -9.41
CA ASN A 341 16.24 -10.71 -9.66
C ASN A 341 14.92 -10.73 -10.44
N LEU A 342 14.54 -11.87 -11.03
CA LEU A 342 13.32 -12.01 -11.83
C LEU A 342 12.14 -12.57 -11.02
N TYR A 343 12.40 -13.25 -9.90
CA TYR A 343 11.35 -13.91 -9.12
C TYR A 343 10.20 -12.96 -8.77
N GLY A 344 10.51 -11.81 -8.22
CA GLY A 344 9.52 -10.80 -7.86
C GLY A 344 8.82 -10.16 -9.05
N ALA A 345 9.55 -9.93 -10.15
CA ALA A 345 8.97 -9.39 -11.37
C ALA A 345 7.99 -10.36 -12.01
N MET A 346 8.28 -11.66 -11.99
CA MET A 346 7.39 -12.70 -12.52
C MET A 346 6.15 -12.90 -11.64
N MET A 347 6.27 -12.84 -10.33
CA MET A 347 5.11 -12.79 -9.44
C MET A 347 4.22 -11.60 -9.74
N SER A 348 4.84 -10.44 -9.98
CA SER A 348 4.11 -9.20 -10.30
C SER A 348 3.30 -9.33 -11.59
N GLU A 349 3.89 -9.90 -12.65
CA GLU A 349 3.19 -10.18 -13.90
C GLU A 349 2.04 -11.17 -13.71
N THR A 350 2.31 -12.31 -13.06
CA THR A 350 1.32 -13.35 -12.75
C THR A 350 0.15 -12.78 -11.95
N SER A 351 0.43 -11.98 -10.93
CA SER A 351 -0.59 -11.37 -10.07
C SER A 351 -1.41 -10.31 -10.81
N ARG A 352 -0.77 -9.51 -11.68
CA ARG A 352 -1.49 -8.57 -12.54
C ARG A 352 -2.44 -9.29 -13.50
N LEU A 353 -1.99 -10.39 -14.11
CA LEU A 353 -2.84 -11.23 -14.96
C LEU A 353 -3.99 -11.87 -14.18
N SER A 354 -3.78 -12.25 -12.92
CA SER A 354 -4.83 -12.76 -12.04
C SER A 354 -5.86 -11.68 -11.67
N MET A 355 -5.42 -10.44 -11.45
CA MET A 355 -6.34 -9.30 -11.28
C MET A 355 -7.17 -9.03 -12.55
N LEU A 356 -6.56 -9.14 -13.74
CA LEU A 356 -7.25 -9.03 -15.03
C LEU A 356 -8.23 -10.18 -15.24
N ASN A 357 -7.86 -11.42 -14.90
CA ASN A 357 -8.75 -12.57 -14.99
C ASN A 357 -10.02 -12.37 -14.16
N ARG A 358 -9.89 -11.73 -12.99
CA ARG A 358 -11.01 -11.41 -12.09
C ARG A 358 -11.90 -10.27 -12.64
N ARG A 359 -11.29 -9.23 -13.22
CA ARG A 359 -11.98 -8.04 -13.78
C ARG A 359 -11.36 -7.67 -15.15
N PRO A 360 -11.73 -8.39 -16.23
CA PRO A 360 -11.00 -8.32 -17.51
C PRO A 360 -11.13 -7.00 -18.27
N THR A 361 -12.06 -6.14 -17.88
CA THR A 361 -12.26 -4.83 -18.56
C THR A 361 -11.70 -3.65 -17.76
N VAL A 362 -11.32 -3.85 -16.49
CA VAL A 362 -10.87 -2.78 -15.58
C VAL A 362 -9.37 -2.83 -15.42
N ARG A 363 -8.72 -1.67 -15.44
CA ARG A 363 -7.27 -1.54 -15.22
C ARG A 363 -6.90 -2.04 -13.83
N PRO A 364 -6.03 -3.05 -13.70
CA PRO A 364 -5.56 -3.50 -12.41
C PRO A 364 -4.50 -2.53 -11.88
N MET A 365 -4.54 -2.24 -10.60
CA MET A 365 -3.46 -1.55 -9.87
C MET A 365 -2.75 -2.59 -9.00
N VAL A 366 -1.46 -2.76 -9.21
CA VAL A 366 -0.60 -3.64 -8.42
C VAL A 366 0.62 -2.84 -7.99
N ILE A 367 0.92 -2.84 -6.70
CA ILE A 367 2.12 -2.22 -6.12
C ILE A 367 2.99 -3.34 -5.57
N THR A 368 4.28 -3.34 -5.91
CA THR A 368 5.22 -4.40 -5.54
C THR A 368 6.49 -3.82 -4.91
N ARG A 369 7.17 -4.61 -4.05
CA ARG A 369 8.50 -4.25 -3.53
C ARG A 369 9.60 -4.69 -4.50
N SER A 370 9.77 -5.96 -4.71
CA SER A 370 10.79 -6.47 -5.62
C SER A 370 10.44 -6.18 -7.08
N THR A 371 11.37 -5.55 -7.79
CA THR A 371 11.21 -5.11 -9.19
C THR A 371 12.43 -5.50 -10.02
N PHE A 372 12.26 -5.48 -11.33
CA PHE A 372 13.33 -5.64 -12.32
C PHE A 372 13.10 -4.70 -13.50
N ALA A 373 14.08 -4.56 -14.37
CA ALA A 373 13.97 -3.75 -15.57
C ALA A 373 12.71 -4.12 -16.38
N GLY A 374 11.88 -3.13 -16.66
CA GLY A 374 10.62 -3.31 -17.38
C GLY A 374 9.38 -3.56 -16.50
N SER A 375 9.52 -3.74 -15.18
CA SER A 375 8.36 -3.94 -14.27
C SER A 375 7.37 -2.79 -14.32
N GLY A 376 7.82 -1.56 -14.56
CA GLY A 376 6.98 -0.37 -14.66
C GLY A 376 5.91 -0.41 -15.75
N ARG A 377 6.01 -1.33 -16.73
CA ARG A 377 4.96 -1.57 -17.72
C ARG A 377 3.72 -2.22 -17.12
N GLN A 378 3.86 -2.87 -15.97
CA GLN A 378 2.85 -3.76 -15.42
C GLN A 378 2.40 -3.35 -14.02
N VAL A 379 3.33 -2.86 -13.20
CA VAL A 379 3.10 -2.60 -11.78
C VAL A 379 3.73 -1.27 -11.36
N GLY A 380 3.26 -0.73 -10.23
CA GLY A 380 3.93 0.32 -9.49
C GLY A 380 4.82 -0.25 -8.39
N HIS A 381 5.51 0.63 -7.68
CA HIS A 381 6.50 0.29 -6.67
C HIS A 381 6.39 1.25 -5.47
N TRP A 382 6.61 0.74 -4.26
CA TRP A 382 6.98 1.60 -3.13
C TRP A 382 8.44 1.34 -2.76
N LEU A 383 9.08 2.34 -2.17
CA LEU A 383 10.52 2.33 -1.91
C LEU A 383 10.93 1.51 -0.67
N GLY A 384 10.10 0.55 -0.26
CA GLY A 384 10.38 -0.39 0.83
C GLY A 384 10.22 0.22 2.22
N ASP A 385 10.74 -0.51 3.21
CA ASP A 385 10.63 -0.20 4.63
C ASP A 385 11.66 0.87 5.03
N ASN A 386 11.27 2.12 5.00
CA ASN A 386 12.10 3.25 5.39
C ASN A 386 11.96 3.56 6.89
N ILE A 387 12.94 4.26 7.45
CA ILE A 387 12.93 4.66 8.85
C ILE A 387 12.33 6.07 8.97
N ALA A 388 11.63 6.33 10.09
CA ALA A 388 11.03 7.62 10.40
C ALA A 388 12.09 8.64 10.85
N ASP A 389 13.03 8.97 9.96
CA ASP A 389 14.10 9.94 10.18
C ASP A 389 14.38 10.83 8.95
N TRP A 390 15.19 11.85 9.13
CA TRP A 390 15.53 12.81 8.08
C TRP A 390 16.41 12.22 6.99
N SER A 391 17.26 11.24 7.29
CA SER A 391 18.11 10.61 6.28
C SER A 391 17.28 9.85 5.28
N HIS A 392 16.27 9.09 5.73
CA HIS A 392 15.35 8.37 4.88
C HIS A 392 14.36 9.29 4.14
N TYR A 393 13.98 10.42 4.76
CA TYR A 393 13.23 11.46 4.05
C TYR A 393 14.02 11.97 2.82
N LEU A 394 15.32 12.24 2.97
CA LEU A 394 16.18 12.70 1.87
C LEU A 394 16.42 11.61 0.82
N ILE A 395 16.72 10.38 1.25
CA ILE A 395 16.92 9.23 0.37
C ILE A 395 15.66 9.02 -0.50
N SER A 396 14.47 9.14 0.07
CA SER A 396 13.22 8.94 -0.65
C SER A 396 13.03 9.87 -1.86
N ILE A 397 13.66 11.06 -1.84
CA ILE A 397 13.61 11.98 -2.99
C ILE A 397 14.52 11.48 -4.11
N ALA A 398 15.74 11.05 -3.79
CA ALA A 398 16.68 10.52 -4.78
C ALA A 398 16.15 9.23 -5.42
N GLU A 399 15.64 8.31 -4.61
CA GLU A 399 15.03 7.06 -5.07
C GLU A 399 13.78 7.27 -5.93
N LEU A 400 12.96 8.28 -5.57
CA LEU A 400 11.82 8.69 -6.41
C LEU A 400 12.27 9.07 -7.82
N LEU A 401 13.37 9.82 -7.94
CA LEU A 401 13.94 10.23 -9.23
C LEU A 401 14.54 9.03 -9.99
N GLU A 402 15.20 8.15 -9.27
CA GLU A 402 15.82 6.95 -9.84
C GLU A 402 14.77 6.00 -10.43
N PHE A 403 13.79 5.60 -9.62
CA PHE A 403 12.74 4.68 -10.09
C PHE A 403 11.82 5.33 -11.11
N GLY A 404 11.37 6.56 -10.87
CA GLY A 404 10.41 7.24 -11.75
C GLY A 404 10.99 7.59 -13.13
N ALA A 405 12.25 8.00 -13.16
CA ALA A 405 12.89 8.50 -14.38
C ALA A 405 13.86 7.50 -15.04
N LEU A 406 14.79 6.92 -14.26
CA LEU A 406 15.85 6.09 -14.83
C LEU A 406 15.37 4.65 -15.06
N PHE A 407 14.68 4.05 -14.10
CA PHE A 407 14.17 2.67 -14.21
C PHE A 407 12.78 2.58 -14.83
N GLN A 408 12.14 3.71 -15.13
CA GLN A 408 10.84 3.78 -15.79
C GLN A 408 9.74 3.01 -15.03
N VAL A 409 9.69 3.19 -13.73
CA VAL A 409 8.56 2.76 -12.89
C VAL A 409 7.72 4.00 -12.53
N PRO A 410 6.72 4.36 -13.33
CA PRO A 410 6.04 5.66 -13.24
C PRO A 410 5.24 5.85 -11.95
N MET A 411 4.69 4.77 -11.37
CA MET A 411 3.94 4.84 -10.12
C MET A 411 4.83 4.41 -8.96
N VAL A 412 5.56 5.36 -8.38
CA VAL A 412 6.51 5.13 -7.30
C VAL A 412 6.39 6.18 -6.20
N GLY A 413 6.73 5.80 -4.97
CA GLY A 413 6.80 6.68 -3.80
C GLY A 413 7.20 5.93 -2.54
N SER A 414 7.62 6.68 -1.52
CA SER A 414 8.01 6.14 -0.21
C SER A 414 6.83 6.01 0.75
N ASP A 415 7.05 5.30 1.85
CA ASP A 415 6.16 5.35 3.00
C ASP A 415 6.31 6.69 3.71
N VAL A 416 5.24 7.49 3.65
CA VAL A 416 5.21 8.84 4.18
C VAL A 416 5.13 8.81 5.69
N CYS A 417 6.00 9.56 6.33
CA CYS A 417 6.31 9.62 7.77
C CYS A 417 7.25 8.51 8.25
N GLY A 418 7.74 7.66 7.36
CA GLY A 418 8.56 6.48 7.66
C GLY A 418 7.72 5.25 8.02
N TYR A 419 8.25 4.06 7.74
CA TYR A 419 7.64 2.78 8.12
C TYR A 419 8.04 2.38 9.54
N ALA A 420 9.35 2.27 9.80
CA ALA A 420 9.90 1.84 11.08
C ALA A 420 10.23 3.01 12.01
N GLY A 421 10.05 2.76 13.32
CA GLY A 421 10.40 3.71 14.36
C GLY A 421 9.35 4.80 14.61
N ALA A 422 9.69 5.79 15.45
CA ALA A 422 8.78 6.82 15.88
C ALA A 422 8.95 8.10 15.04
N THR A 423 7.93 8.44 14.25
CA THR A 423 7.88 9.74 13.59
C THR A 423 7.54 10.87 14.58
N ASN A 424 7.72 12.11 14.15
CA ASN A 424 7.27 13.31 14.88
C ASN A 424 6.46 14.23 13.96
N ASP A 425 5.76 15.21 14.58
CA ASP A 425 4.85 16.10 13.88
C ASP A 425 5.52 16.89 12.74
N LEU A 426 6.75 17.36 12.92
CA LEU A 426 7.45 18.20 11.95
C LEU A 426 8.03 17.40 10.79
N LEU A 427 8.66 16.26 11.06
CA LEU A 427 9.13 15.32 10.03
C LEU A 427 7.95 14.83 9.18
N CYS A 428 6.89 14.38 9.85
CA CYS A 428 5.71 13.88 9.17
C CYS A 428 5.03 14.97 8.34
N ALA A 429 5.00 16.24 8.80
CA ALA A 429 4.47 17.36 8.02
C ALA A 429 5.28 17.60 6.73
N ARG A 430 6.63 17.60 6.81
CA ARG A 430 7.49 17.71 5.62
C ARG A 430 7.30 16.55 4.67
N TRP A 431 7.23 15.32 5.20
CA TRP A 431 7.04 14.13 4.36
C TRP A 431 5.65 14.09 3.74
N ALA A 432 4.60 14.52 4.47
CA ALA A 432 3.24 14.61 3.93
C ALA A 432 3.14 15.61 2.77
N THR A 433 3.84 16.74 2.84
CA THR A 433 3.87 17.71 1.73
C THR A 433 4.66 17.20 0.54
N LEU A 434 5.81 16.57 0.75
CA LEU A 434 6.62 15.95 -0.32
C LEU A 434 5.87 14.81 -1.01
N GLY A 435 5.32 13.87 -0.24
CA GLY A 435 4.65 12.68 -0.77
C GLY A 435 3.46 12.99 -1.68
N ALA A 436 2.82 14.16 -1.51
CA ALA A 436 1.76 14.60 -2.42
C ALA A 436 2.25 14.84 -3.86
N PHE A 437 3.56 15.00 -4.06
CA PHE A 437 4.23 15.13 -5.36
C PHE A 437 5.04 13.88 -5.73
N SER A 438 4.67 12.75 -5.18
CA SER A 438 5.07 11.41 -5.64
C SER A 438 3.88 10.74 -6.34
N PRO A 439 4.08 10.01 -7.44
CA PRO A 439 3.00 9.29 -8.12
C PRO A 439 2.24 8.34 -7.20
N PHE A 440 2.95 7.53 -6.41
CA PHE A 440 2.40 6.73 -5.33
C PHE A 440 2.52 7.49 -4.00
N TYR A 441 1.41 7.67 -3.29
CA TYR A 441 1.34 8.43 -2.03
C TYR A 441 0.64 7.59 -0.97
N ARG A 442 1.42 7.07 -0.02
CA ARG A 442 0.96 6.18 1.06
C ARG A 442 1.53 6.62 2.40
N ASN A 443 0.68 6.78 3.40
CA ASN A 443 1.09 6.85 4.81
C ASN A 443 1.02 5.43 5.40
N HIS A 444 2.11 4.96 5.98
CA HIS A 444 2.25 3.61 6.50
C HIS A 444 3.13 3.57 7.73
N GLY A 445 3.01 2.53 8.58
CA GLY A 445 3.84 2.30 9.74
C GLY A 445 3.80 0.84 10.18
N GLU A 446 4.87 0.35 10.77
CA GLU A 446 5.02 -1.02 11.26
C GLU A 446 4.21 -1.28 12.53
N GLN A 447 3.95 -2.56 12.78
CA GLN A 447 3.42 -3.02 14.06
C GLN A 447 4.49 -2.84 15.16
N GLY A 448 4.14 -2.11 16.21
CA GLY A 448 5.07 -1.85 17.34
C GLY A 448 5.62 -0.42 17.36
N SER A 449 5.62 0.29 16.23
CA SER A 449 5.87 1.72 16.21
C SER A 449 4.64 2.52 16.65
N PRO A 450 4.82 3.74 17.17
CA PRO A 450 3.69 4.66 17.38
C PRO A 450 2.94 4.88 16.05
N PRO A 451 1.60 4.91 16.06
CA PRO A 451 0.83 5.12 14.82
C PRO A 451 1.22 6.40 14.08
N HIS A 452 1.40 6.34 12.75
CA HIS A 452 1.87 7.41 11.89
C HIS A 452 0.76 8.17 11.16
N GLU A 453 -0.52 7.87 11.41
CA GLU A 453 -1.63 8.51 10.74
C GLU A 453 -1.65 10.02 10.99
N PHE A 454 -1.82 10.80 9.92
CA PHE A 454 -1.73 12.26 9.95
C PHE A 454 -2.61 12.91 11.00
N TYR A 455 -3.80 12.37 11.28
CA TYR A 455 -4.73 12.98 12.26
C TYR A 455 -4.19 13.01 13.69
N ARG A 456 -3.16 12.21 13.98
CA ARG A 456 -2.51 12.19 15.31
C ARG A 456 -1.55 13.36 15.53
N TYR A 457 -1.12 14.00 14.45
CA TYR A 457 -0.11 15.04 14.40
C TYR A 457 -0.71 16.31 13.80
N PRO A 458 -1.00 17.36 14.60
CA PRO A 458 -1.77 18.52 14.14
C PRO A 458 -1.15 19.24 12.95
N THR A 459 0.17 19.45 12.96
CA THR A 459 0.89 20.12 11.87
C THR A 459 0.92 19.24 10.63
N ALA A 460 1.20 17.94 10.77
CA ALA A 460 1.18 16.98 9.66
C ALA A 460 -0.23 16.85 9.05
N ALA A 461 -1.29 16.85 9.87
CA ALA A 461 -2.67 16.83 9.39
C ALA A 461 -3.02 18.07 8.56
N ALA A 462 -2.57 19.26 8.98
CA ALA A 462 -2.76 20.47 8.20
C ALA A 462 -1.94 20.47 6.91
N ALA A 463 -0.68 20.04 6.98
CA ALA A 463 0.23 19.89 5.85
C ALA A 463 -0.34 18.91 4.80
N ALA A 464 -0.78 17.73 5.23
CA ALA A 464 -1.38 16.72 4.36
C ALA A 464 -2.65 17.25 3.65
N ARG A 465 -3.57 17.90 4.38
CA ARG A 465 -4.78 18.49 3.77
C ARG A 465 -4.45 19.52 2.70
N ASN A 466 -3.48 20.41 2.95
CA ASN A 466 -3.06 21.43 1.99
C ASN A 466 -2.44 20.78 0.74
N ALA A 467 -1.51 19.86 0.92
CA ALA A 467 -0.80 19.23 -0.18
C ALA A 467 -1.68 18.28 -0.99
N ILE A 468 -2.57 17.51 -0.35
CA ILE A 468 -3.54 16.65 -1.02
C ILE A 468 -4.52 17.49 -1.85
N LYS A 469 -4.95 18.64 -1.34
CA LYS A 469 -5.79 19.57 -2.11
C LYS A 469 -5.11 19.98 -3.42
N ILE A 470 -3.84 20.35 -3.37
CA ILE A 470 -3.05 20.72 -4.56
C ILE A 470 -2.90 19.52 -5.50
N ARG A 471 -2.53 18.33 -4.95
CA ARG A 471 -2.41 17.08 -5.72
C ARG A 471 -3.71 16.77 -6.48
N TYR A 472 -4.86 16.92 -5.83
CA TYR A 472 -6.15 16.65 -6.46
C TYR A 472 -6.43 17.64 -7.60
N GLN A 473 -6.14 18.92 -7.42
CA GLN A 473 -6.29 19.91 -8.50
C GLN A 473 -5.37 19.60 -9.69
N LEU A 474 -4.19 19.02 -9.44
CA LEU A 474 -3.21 18.63 -10.46
C LEU A 474 -3.45 17.22 -11.04
N LEU A 475 -4.46 16.47 -10.62
CA LEU A 475 -4.55 15.04 -10.92
C LEU A 475 -4.64 14.74 -12.42
N ASP A 476 -5.38 15.54 -13.20
CA ASP A 476 -5.45 15.36 -14.65
C ASP A 476 -4.15 15.76 -15.36
N TYR A 477 -3.43 16.74 -14.83
CA TYR A 477 -2.08 17.10 -15.29
C TYR A 477 -1.08 15.93 -15.05
N ILE A 478 -1.13 15.33 -13.84
CA ILE A 478 -0.32 14.15 -13.48
C ILE A 478 -0.68 12.98 -14.41
N TYR A 479 -1.97 12.74 -14.60
CA TYR A 479 -2.48 11.66 -15.46
C TYR A 479 -2.04 11.83 -16.91
N THR A 480 -2.07 13.05 -17.45
CA THR A 480 -1.57 13.39 -18.78
C THR A 480 -0.05 13.11 -18.89
N ALA A 481 0.73 13.48 -17.88
CA ALA A 481 2.16 13.21 -17.86
C ALA A 481 2.47 11.69 -17.78
N MET A 482 1.67 10.91 -17.03
CA MET A 482 1.77 9.44 -17.03
C MET A 482 1.37 8.82 -18.37
N TYR A 483 0.35 9.37 -19.04
CA TYR A 483 0.00 8.97 -20.40
C TYR A 483 1.18 9.21 -21.36
N ASN A 484 1.80 10.38 -21.30
CA ASN A 484 2.98 10.69 -22.12
C ASN A 484 4.16 9.78 -21.79
N GLN A 485 4.40 9.44 -20.53
CA GLN A 485 5.42 8.46 -20.16
C GLN A 485 5.14 7.09 -20.78
N ASN A 486 3.90 6.65 -20.80
CA ASN A 486 3.49 5.40 -21.45
C ASN A 486 3.72 5.45 -22.99
N GLN A 487 3.47 6.59 -23.63
CA GLN A 487 3.55 6.72 -25.08
C GLN A 487 4.99 6.97 -25.58
N THR A 488 5.79 7.75 -24.86
CA THR A 488 7.07 8.27 -25.33
C THR A 488 8.26 7.95 -24.42
N GLY A 489 8.03 7.44 -23.21
CA GLY A 489 9.06 7.26 -22.20
C GLY A 489 9.46 8.54 -21.46
N THR A 490 8.83 9.69 -21.75
CA THR A 490 9.12 10.93 -21.04
C THR A 490 8.61 10.85 -19.60
N PRO A 491 9.48 10.83 -18.57
CA PRO A 491 9.06 10.56 -17.21
C PRO A 491 8.17 11.66 -16.62
N LEU A 492 7.19 11.28 -15.82
CA LEU A 492 6.41 12.21 -15.00
C LEU A 492 7.29 12.90 -13.96
N VAL A 493 8.12 12.14 -13.24
CA VAL A 493 9.08 12.68 -12.27
C VAL A 493 10.40 12.86 -12.98
N GLN A 494 10.84 14.11 -13.18
CA GLN A 494 12.03 14.41 -13.97
C GLN A 494 13.12 15.03 -13.13
N PRO A 495 14.30 14.40 -13.01
CA PRO A 495 15.49 15.10 -12.49
C PRO A 495 15.75 16.38 -13.28
N MET A 496 16.31 17.40 -12.64
CA MET A 496 16.52 18.71 -13.26
C MET A 496 17.33 18.64 -14.56
N PHE A 497 18.25 17.69 -14.68
CA PHE A 497 19.06 17.51 -15.88
C PHE A 497 18.29 17.07 -17.14
N PHE A 498 17.07 16.51 -16.98
CA PHE A 498 16.21 16.21 -18.14
C PHE A 498 15.76 17.49 -18.86
N ALA A 499 15.43 18.53 -18.11
CA ALA A 499 15.02 19.81 -18.69
C ALA A 499 16.22 20.74 -18.99
N TYR A 500 17.32 20.57 -18.25
CA TYR A 500 18.51 21.43 -18.32
C TYR A 500 19.80 20.60 -18.52
N PRO A 501 19.92 19.81 -19.62
CA PRO A 501 21.02 18.85 -19.81
C PRO A 501 22.40 19.50 -19.97
N ASN A 502 22.45 20.79 -20.35
CA ASN A 502 23.69 21.54 -20.53
C ASN A 502 24.08 22.34 -19.27
N ASP A 503 23.31 22.27 -18.22
CA ASP A 503 23.58 22.94 -16.94
C ASP A 503 24.29 21.97 -16.00
N ALA A 504 25.59 22.21 -15.78
CA ALA A 504 26.45 21.32 -14.99
C ALA A 504 25.96 21.20 -13.52
N LYS A 505 25.34 22.25 -12.95
CA LYS A 505 24.79 22.20 -11.60
C LYS A 505 23.54 21.33 -11.56
N ALA A 506 22.69 21.39 -12.59
CA ALA A 506 21.48 20.58 -12.68
C ALA A 506 21.78 19.08 -12.64
N ASN A 507 22.94 18.63 -13.16
CA ASN A 507 23.36 17.24 -13.17
C ASN A 507 23.58 16.62 -11.79
N SER A 508 23.81 17.44 -10.76
CA SER A 508 24.11 16.98 -9.40
C SER A 508 22.95 17.17 -8.41
N LEU A 509 21.79 17.65 -8.87
CA LEU A 509 20.65 17.92 -8.00
C LEU A 509 19.88 16.62 -7.70
N GLN A 510 19.82 16.23 -6.43
CA GLN A 510 19.13 15.02 -5.95
C GLN A 510 17.79 15.32 -5.27
N TYR A 511 17.58 16.53 -4.77
CA TYR A 511 16.45 16.86 -3.90
C TYR A 511 15.48 17.87 -4.49
N GLN A 512 15.63 18.16 -5.77
CA GLN A 512 14.80 19.09 -6.53
C GLN A 512 14.50 18.49 -7.90
N TYR A 513 13.25 18.60 -8.34
CA TYR A 513 12.83 17.92 -9.57
C TYR A 513 11.65 18.62 -10.23
N LEU A 514 11.37 18.24 -11.48
CA LEU A 514 10.14 18.59 -12.17
C LEU A 514 9.10 17.47 -12.00
N TYR A 515 7.89 17.84 -11.67
CA TYR A 515 6.72 16.98 -11.60
C TYR A 515 5.83 17.26 -12.80
N GLY A 516 5.96 16.44 -13.83
CA GLY A 516 5.57 16.76 -15.19
C GLY A 516 6.41 17.89 -15.80
N PRO A 517 6.13 18.33 -17.03
CA PRO A 517 6.97 19.31 -17.73
C PRO A 517 6.89 20.74 -17.17
N GLY A 518 5.84 21.05 -16.40
CA GLY A 518 5.51 22.43 -16.04
C GLY A 518 5.57 22.79 -14.56
N MET A 519 5.91 21.85 -13.66
CA MET A 519 5.93 22.09 -12.20
C MET A 519 7.30 21.73 -11.60
N MET A 520 7.95 22.66 -10.92
CA MET A 520 9.14 22.39 -10.13
C MET A 520 8.77 22.20 -8.65
N VAL A 521 9.32 21.14 -8.03
CA VAL A 521 9.17 20.80 -6.62
C VAL A 521 10.53 20.92 -5.95
N ALA A 522 10.61 21.71 -4.89
CA ALA A 522 11.86 22.00 -4.18
C ALA A 522 11.67 21.91 -2.66
N PRO A 523 11.63 20.70 -2.07
CA PRO A 523 11.32 20.50 -0.66
C PRO A 523 12.38 21.09 0.27
N VAL A 524 11.99 21.33 1.52
CA VAL A 524 12.94 21.67 2.61
C VAL A 524 13.71 20.40 2.97
N THR A 525 15.03 20.45 2.91
CA THR A 525 15.93 19.31 3.09
C THR A 525 16.67 19.30 4.43
N GLU A 526 16.55 20.37 5.21
CA GLU A 526 17.21 20.50 6.51
C GLU A 526 16.24 20.25 7.66
N GLU A 527 16.71 19.47 8.61
CA GLU A 527 15.94 19.12 9.80
C GLU A 527 15.58 20.37 10.62
N ASN A 528 14.32 20.41 11.11
CA ASN A 528 13.80 21.50 11.93
C ASN A 528 13.91 22.90 11.30
N SER A 529 14.08 22.98 9.98
CA SER A 529 14.25 24.23 9.25
C SER A 529 12.94 24.73 8.61
N THR A 530 12.80 26.04 8.59
CA THR A 530 11.86 26.79 7.74
C THR A 530 12.59 27.52 6.62
N THR A 531 13.86 27.19 6.40
CA THR A 531 14.71 27.75 5.36
C THR A 531 15.20 26.61 4.47
N THR A 532 15.29 26.82 3.17
CA THR A 532 15.89 25.87 2.24
C THR A 532 16.61 26.63 1.13
N THR A 533 17.71 26.05 0.65
CA THR A 533 18.43 26.59 -0.52
C THR A 533 18.10 25.72 -1.74
N ILE A 534 17.57 26.34 -2.77
CA ILE A 534 17.19 25.70 -4.03
C ILE A 534 18.01 26.25 -5.18
N TYR A 535 18.16 25.47 -6.22
CA TYR A 535 18.81 25.91 -7.47
C TYR A 535 17.76 26.40 -8.47
N MET A 536 17.95 27.61 -8.99
CA MET A 536 17.11 28.19 -10.04
C MET A 536 17.89 28.25 -11.36
N PRO A 537 17.64 27.35 -12.30
CA PRO A 537 18.24 27.37 -13.65
C PRO A 537 18.07 28.73 -14.34
N ASP A 538 18.88 29.01 -15.37
CA ASP A 538 18.77 30.23 -16.18
C ASP A 538 17.50 30.21 -17.06
N ASP A 539 16.36 30.39 -16.41
CA ASP A 539 15.01 30.35 -16.99
C ASP A 539 14.08 31.27 -16.18
N ILE A 540 12.80 31.35 -16.54
CA ILE A 540 11.78 32.04 -15.76
C ILE A 540 10.86 31.03 -15.10
N PHE A 541 10.57 31.28 -13.82
CA PHE A 541 9.65 30.50 -13.01
C PHE A 541 8.58 31.41 -12.41
N TYR A 542 7.48 30.83 -11.93
CA TYR A 542 6.43 31.57 -11.24
C TYR A 542 6.08 30.81 -9.95
N ASP A 543 6.17 31.49 -8.83
CA ASP A 543 5.77 30.92 -7.54
C ASP A 543 4.31 30.44 -7.60
N TYR A 544 4.07 29.18 -7.18
CA TYR A 544 2.74 28.57 -7.27
C TYR A 544 1.68 29.32 -6.46
N TYR A 545 2.04 29.81 -5.28
CA TYR A 545 1.09 30.41 -4.34
C TYR A 545 0.81 31.88 -4.63
N THR A 546 1.82 32.62 -5.03
CA THR A 546 1.74 34.06 -5.22
C THR A 546 1.66 34.48 -6.69
N HIS A 547 1.95 33.57 -7.61
CA HIS A 547 2.14 33.81 -9.05
C HIS A 547 3.25 34.82 -9.36
N ALA A 548 4.12 35.12 -8.40
CA ALA A 548 5.22 36.04 -8.59
C ALA A 548 6.26 35.45 -9.56
N PRO A 549 6.73 36.21 -10.58
CA PRO A 549 7.78 35.75 -11.46
C PRO A 549 9.12 35.73 -10.74
N VAL A 550 9.88 34.65 -10.95
CA VAL A 550 11.24 34.47 -10.44
C VAL A 550 12.16 34.22 -11.60
N ARG A 551 13.06 35.16 -11.88
CA ARG A 551 14.10 34.99 -12.90
C ARG A 551 15.25 34.19 -12.31
N GLY A 552 15.39 32.94 -12.72
CA GLY A 552 16.55 32.12 -12.42
C GLY A 552 17.77 32.61 -13.20
N GLN A 553 18.95 32.49 -12.61
CA GLN A 553 20.21 32.97 -13.19
C GLN A 553 21.30 31.89 -13.17
N GLY A 554 20.91 30.61 -13.09
CA GLY A 554 21.86 29.51 -12.90
C GLY A 554 22.53 29.56 -11.53
N ALA A 555 21.80 29.96 -10.49
CA ALA A 555 22.32 30.20 -9.15
C ALA A 555 21.41 29.62 -8.05
N GLU A 556 22.00 29.40 -6.90
CA GLU A 556 21.27 29.03 -5.67
C GLU A 556 20.52 30.23 -5.09
N VAL A 557 19.31 29.97 -4.60
CA VAL A 557 18.43 30.95 -3.95
C VAL A 557 18.00 30.37 -2.61
N THR A 558 18.17 31.14 -1.56
CA THR A 558 17.70 30.76 -0.21
C THR A 558 16.29 31.27 0.00
N LEU A 559 15.37 30.35 0.29
CA LEU A 559 14.00 30.63 0.68
C LEU A 559 13.90 30.62 2.19
N THR A 560 13.30 31.64 2.77
CA THR A 560 13.01 31.73 4.21
C THR A 560 11.51 31.62 4.47
N ASP A 561 11.13 31.36 5.71
CA ASP A 561 9.75 31.34 6.18
C ASP A 561 8.87 30.29 5.46
N VAL A 562 9.48 29.19 5.02
CA VAL A 562 8.76 28.04 4.43
C VAL A 562 8.00 27.30 5.52
N ALA A 563 6.72 27.57 5.65
CA ALA A 563 5.86 26.94 6.65
C ALA A 563 5.89 25.40 6.56
N TYR A 564 5.76 24.70 7.68
CA TYR A 564 5.68 23.22 7.70
C TYR A 564 4.45 22.67 6.95
N THR A 565 3.44 23.50 6.73
CA THR A 565 2.21 23.15 6.02
C THR A 565 2.25 23.42 4.52
N SER A 566 3.42 23.81 3.99
CA SER A 566 3.64 24.10 2.57
C SER A 566 4.94 23.50 2.07
N ILE A 567 5.06 23.39 0.76
CA ILE A 567 6.26 22.97 0.06
C ILE A 567 6.52 23.96 -1.08
N PRO A 568 7.75 24.43 -1.31
CA PRO A 568 8.06 25.31 -2.44
C PRO A 568 7.73 24.66 -3.78
N LEU A 569 6.88 25.33 -4.53
CA LEU A 569 6.39 24.91 -5.85
C LEU A 569 6.48 26.09 -6.82
N TYR A 570 6.85 25.79 -8.06
CA TYR A 570 6.93 26.79 -9.11
C TYR A 570 6.35 26.28 -10.41
N TYR A 571 5.59 27.10 -11.13
CA TYR A 571 5.33 26.88 -12.53
C TYR A 571 6.57 27.19 -13.33
N LYS A 572 6.99 26.26 -14.19
CA LYS A 572 8.10 26.49 -15.11
C LYS A 572 7.64 27.37 -16.29
N GLY A 573 8.42 28.38 -16.65
CA GLY A 573 8.16 29.21 -17.82
C GLY A 573 8.12 28.39 -19.11
N GLY A 574 7.25 28.77 -20.03
CA GLY A 574 6.96 28.05 -21.28
C GLY A 574 5.91 26.96 -21.13
N SER A 575 5.27 26.81 -19.96
CA SER A 575 4.28 25.77 -19.72
C SER A 575 2.84 26.29 -19.55
N ILE A 576 1.89 25.43 -19.92
CA ILE A 576 0.46 25.59 -19.63
C ILE A 576 0.03 24.40 -18.77
N VAL A 577 -0.42 24.66 -17.55
CA VAL A 577 -0.81 23.65 -16.58
C VAL A 577 -2.33 23.66 -16.44
N ALA A 578 -2.95 22.51 -16.68
CA ALA A 578 -4.38 22.31 -16.47
C ALA A 578 -4.65 21.87 -15.02
N LEU A 579 -5.42 22.66 -14.29
CA LEU A 579 -5.85 22.39 -12.92
C LEU A 579 -7.35 22.19 -12.88
N ARG A 580 -7.84 21.29 -12.02
CA ARG A 580 -9.25 21.35 -11.63
C ARG A 580 -9.48 22.63 -10.85
N ALA A 581 -10.54 23.38 -11.19
CA ALA A 581 -10.85 24.66 -10.56
C ALA A 581 -11.05 24.53 -9.04
N GLN A 582 -11.53 23.36 -8.60
CA GLN A 582 -11.70 23.02 -7.19
C GLN A 582 -11.19 21.59 -6.92
N SER A 583 -10.69 21.36 -5.71
CA SER A 583 -10.42 20.03 -5.21
C SER A 583 -11.71 19.33 -4.76
N ALA A 584 -11.67 18.01 -4.62
CA ALA A 584 -12.79 17.22 -4.13
C ALA A 584 -12.29 16.12 -3.15
N ASN A 585 -13.21 15.45 -2.46
CA ASN A 585 -12.88 14.39 -1.51
C ASN A 585 -12.61 13.04 -2.19
N THR A 586 -13.13 12.82 -3.40
CA THR A 586 -12.93 11.61 -4.19
C THR A 586 -12.58 11.96 -5.63
N THR A 587 -11.95 11.05 -6.34
CA THR A 587 -11.62 11.21 -7.77
C THR A 587 -12.89 11.29 -8.63
N THR A 588 -13.95 10.58 -8.25
CA THR A 588 -15.25 10.64 -8.92
C THR A 588 -15.87 12.04 -8.84
N GLU A 589 -15.83 12.67 -7.68
CA GLU A 589 -16.32 14.05 -7.52
C GLU A 589 -15.38 15.08 -8.14
N LEU A 590 -14.07 14.79 -8.15
CA LEU A 590 -13.08 15.65 -8.81
C LEU A 590 -13.33 15.73 -10.33
N ARG A 591 -13.64 14.61 -10.97
CA ARG A 591 -13.90 14.56 -12.42
C ARG A 591 -15.11 15.40 -12.86
N LYS A 592 -15.98 15.79 -11.94
CA LYS A 592 -17.11 16.71 -12.19
C LYS A 592 -16.73 18.19 -12.09
N GLN A 593 -15.52 18.51 -11.62
CA GLN A 593 -15.04 19.88 -11.52
C GLN A 593 -14.53 20.38 -12.88
N ASN A 594 -14.82 21.65 -13.18
CA ASN A 594 -14.28 22.31 -14.37
C ASN A 594 -12.77 22.55 -14.28
N PHE A 595 -12.15 22.95 -15.37
CA PHE A 595 -10.71 23.24 -15.44
C PHE A 595 -10.42 24.74 -15.35
N GLN A 596 -9.28 25.05 -14.75
CA GLN A 596 -8.57 26.32 -14.89
C GLN A 596 -7.24 26.05 -15.57
N LEU A 597 -6.85 26.86 -16.56
CA LEU A 597 -5.54 26.79 -17.17
C LEU A 597 -4.65 27.91 -16.63
N ILE A 598 -3.45 27.56 -16.19
CA ILE A 598 -2.39 28.50 -15.84
C ILE A 598 -1.40 28.54 -17.00
N ILE A 599 -1.29 29.67 -17.65
CA ILE A 599 -0.29 29.95 -18.67
C ILE A 599 0.88 30.67 -18.02
N ALA A 600 2.03 30.02 -17.95
CA ALA A 600 3.29 30.56 -17.48
C ALA A 600 4.20 30.83 -18.69
N PRO A 601 4.21 32.03 -19.28
CA PRO A 601 5.02 32.32 -20.44
C PRO A 601 6.52 32.14 -20.18
N GLY A 602 7.23 31.54 -21.13
CA GLY A 602 8.67 31.44 -21.09
C GLY A 602 9.38 32.78 -21.39
N LEU A 603 10.70 32.79 -21.35
CA LEU A 603 11.52 33.97 -21.71
C LEU A 603 11.23 34.49 -23.11
N ASP A 604 10.80 33.63 -23.98
CA ASP A 604 10.39 33.99 -25.37
C ASP A 604 8.93 34.48 -25.45
N GLY A 605 8.19 34.48 -24.38
CA GLY A 605 6.79 34.92 -24.27
C GLY A 605 5.78 33.89 -24.78
N THR A 606 6.19 32.65 -25.04
CA THR A 606 5.30 31.55 -25.48
C THR A 606 5.10 30.53 -24.36
N ALA A 607 4.04 29.68 -24.48
CA ALA A 607 3.81 28.55 -23.60
C ALA A 607 3.05 27.43 -24.30
N SER A 608 3.25 26.19 -23.88
CA SER A 608 2.52 25.03 -24.36
C SER A 608 2.15 24.06 -23.24
N GLY A 609 1.18 23.20 -23.47
CA GLY A 609 0.75 22.17 -22.53
C GLY A 609 -0.23 21.19 -23.16
N GLU A 610 -0.61 20.18 -22.41
CA GLU A 610 -1.46 19.10 -22.88
C GLU A 610 -2.48 18.68 -21.82
N LEU A 611 -3.56 18.05 -22.27
CA LEU A 611 -4.56 17.42 -21.42
C LEU A 611 -5.06 16.15 -22.11
N TYR A 612 -4.86 15.01 -21.46
CA TYR A 612 -5.40 13.72 -21.88
C TYR A 612 -6.60 13.35 -20.99
N LEU A 613 -7.70 12.94 -21.61
CA LEU A 613 -8.93 12.56 -20.94
C LEU A 613 -9.48 11.24 -21.49
N ASP A 614 -9.92 10.37 -20.59
CA ASP A 614 -10.60 9.10 -20.86
C ASP A 614 -11.57 8.77 -19.71
N ASP A 615 -12.16 7.55 -19.68
CA ASP A 615 -13.06 7.15 -18.61
C ASP A 615 -12.37 6.88 -17.25
N GLY A 616 -11.07 6.66 -17.25
CA GLY A 616 -10.25 6.44 -16.04
C GLY A 616 -10.13 5.00 -15.58
N ASP A 617 -10.97 4.08 -16.08
CA ASP A 617 -11.08 2.71 -15.58
C ASP A 617 -10.83 1.63 -16.65
N SER A 618 -11.31 1.82 -17.87
CA SER A 618 -11.28 0.80 -18.90
C SER A 618 -9.87 0.53 -19.45
N ILE A 619 -9.54 -0.75 -19.69
CA ILE A 619 -8.29 -1.14 -20.36
C ILE A 619 -8.33 -0.69 -21.82
N VAL A 620 -9.40 -1.03 -22.52
CA VAL A 620 -9.66 -0.56 -23.89
C VAL A 620 -10.56 0.65 -23.79
N GLN A 621 -10.00 1.82 -24.10
CA GLN A 621 -10.74 3.06 -24.01
C GLN A 621 -11.78 3.18 -25.13
N PRO A 622 -13.07 3.37 -24.81
CA PRO A 622 -14.11 3.51 -25.81
C PRO A 622 -13.97 4.83 -26.57
N SER A 623 -13.47 5.86 -25.91
CA SER A 623 -13.19 7.17 -26.47
C SER A 623 -12.14 7.91 -25.65
N THR A 624 -11.33 8.75 -26.30
CA THR A 624 -10.30 9.56 -25.64
C THR A 624 -10.28 10.98 -26.21
N SER A 625 -9.78 11.91 -25.41
CA SER A 625 -9.41 13.24 -25.88
C SER A 625 -7.93 13.49 -25.55
N HIS A 626 -7.14 13.92 -26.54
CA HIS A 626 -5.79 14.39 -26.34
C HIS A 626 -5.70 15.82 -26.89
N ILE A 627 -5.65 16.77 -25.99
CA ILE A 627 -5.80 18.20 -26.26
C ILE A 627 -4.45 18.87 -26.06
N HIS A 628 -4.05 19.67 -27.04
CA HIS A 628 -2.82 20.46 -27.00
C HIS A 628 -3.17 21.94 -26.83
N PHE A 629 -2.51 22.59 -25.90
CA PHE A 629 -2.61 24.01 -25.63
C PHE A 629 -1.37 24.74 -26.14
N SER A 630 -1.57 25.91 -26.70
CA SER A 630 -0.47 26.81 -27.06
C SER A 630 -0.84 28.28 -26.79
N TYR A 631 0.15 29.05 -26.37
CA TYR A 631 0.04 30.49 -26.19
C TYR A 631 1.19 31.18 -26.92
N GLY A 632 0.86 32.12 -27.82
CA GLY A 632 1.83 32.80 -28.66
C GLY A 632 2.11 34.26 -28.25
N LYS A 633 3.21 34.83 -28.75
CA LYS A 633 3.61 36.24 -28.56
C LYS A 633 2.52 37.26 -28.92
N ASN A 634 1.63 36.87 -29.83
CA ASN A 634 0.47 37.65 -30.23
C ASN A 634 -0.69 37.59 -29.25
N ARG A 635 -0.43 37.00 -28.03
CA ARG A 635 -1.41 36.84 -26.96
C ARG A 635 -2.63 36.00 -27.32
N GLN A 636 -2.46 35.08 -28.30
CA GLN A 636 -3.48 34.13 -28.65
C GLN A 636 -3.24 32.80 -27.92
N PHE A 637 -4.25 32.33 -27.22
CA PHE A 637 -4.39 30.96 -26.74
C PHE A 637 -5.09 30.13 -27.79
N LYS A 638 -4.56 28.96 -28.08
CA LYS A 638 -5.15 27.97 -28.99
C LYS A 638 -5.27 26.61 -28.32
N MET A 639 -6.37 25.95 -28.57
CA MET A 639 -6.64 24.57 -28.18
C MET A 639 -6.89 23.76 -29.45
N THR A 640 -6.12 22.68 -29.64
CA THR A 640 -6.19 21.78 -30.79
C THR A 640 -6.06 20.33 -30.33
N GLY A 641 -6.26 19.34 -31.20
CA GLY A 641 -6.07 17.92 -30.86
C GLY A 641 -7.24 17.04 -31.23
N THR A 642 -7.43 15.95 -30.51
CA THR A 642 -8.57 15.04 -30.62
C THR A 642 -9.56 15.28 -29.46
N PHE A 643 -10.84 15.17 -29.75
CA PHE A 643 -11.95 15.51 -28.83
C PHE A 643 -13.00 14.40 -28.84
N GLY A 644 -12.57 13.14 -28.67
CA GLY A 644 -13.48 11.99 -28.71
C GLY A 644 -14.20 11.68 -27.40
N TYR A 645 -13.60 12.06 -26.26
CA TYR A 645 -14.16 11.84 -24.94
C TYR A 645 -14.79 13.13 -24.40
N ASP A 646 -16.10 13.11 -24.18
CA ASP A 646 -16.81 14.22 -23.54
C ASP A 646 -16.79 14.02 -22.01
N ALA A 647 -16.00 14.81 -21.32
CA ALA A 647 -15.90 14.78 -19.86
C ALA A 647 -17.07 15.52 -19.15
N GLY A 648 -17.99 16.14 -19.89
CA GLY A 648 -19.11 16.90 -19.33
C GLY A 648 -18.70 18.17 -18.56
N VAL A 649 -17.45 18.65 -18.74
CA VAL A 649 -16.87 19.81 -18.05
C VAL A 649 -16.22 20.76 -19.06
N VAL A 650 -15.92 21.98 -18.62
CA VAL A 650 -15.34 23.04 -19.44
C VAL A 650 -14.08 23.62 -18.80
N ILE A 651 -13.34 24.42 -19.55
CA ILE A 651 -12.33 25.31 -18.97
C ILE A 651 -13.06 26.58 -18.52
N ASP A 652 -13.16 26.81 -17.22
CA ASP A 652 -13.82 27.98 -16.65
C ASP A 652 -13.00 29.27 -16.82
N SER A 653 -11.69 29.15 -16.73
CA SER A 653 -10.80 30.30 -16.82
C SER A 653 -9.43 29.94 -17.39
N VAL A 654 -8.86 30.89 -18.12
CA VAL A 654 -7.48 30.87 -18.58
C VAL A 654 -6.74 32.06 -17.96
N VAL A 655 -5.74 31.78 -17.14
CA VAL A 655 -4.96 32.77 -16.39
C VAL A 655 -3.58 32.86 -17.02
N VAL A 656 -3.20 34.05 -17.49
CA VAL A 656 -1.84 34.32 -18.02
C VAL A 656 -1.03 35.04 -16.97
N LEU A 657 0.08 34.42 -16.53
CA LEU A 657 0.98 35.01 -15.56
C LEU A 657 1.85 36.11 -16.24
N ASP A 658 2.16 37.16 -15.49
CA ASP A 658 2.98 38.25 -16.01
C ASP A 658 4.46 38.05 -15.64
N GLY A 659 5.27 37.75 -16.64
CA GLY A 659 6.73 37.63 -16.50
C GLY A 659 7.43 38.94 -16.14
N GLY A 660 6.79 40.12 -16.30
CA GLY A 660 7.18 41.43 -15.86
C GLY A 660 8.66 41.77 -15.94
N ASN A 661 9.08 42.83 -15.29
CA ASN A 661 10.51 43.07 -15.02
C ASN A 661 10.90 42.19 -13.81
N ALA A 662 11.29 40.94 -14.05
CA ALA A 662 11.66 39.96 -13.02
C ALA A 662 12.83 40.38 -12.12
N SER A 663 13.40 41.56 -12.36
CA SER A 663 14.43 42.21 -11.50
C SER A 663 13.87 42.95 -10.29
N ALA A 664 12.54 43.11 -10.19
CA ALA A 664 11.91 43.71 -9.00
C ALA A 664 11.04 42.68 -8.31
N PRO A 665 11.38 42.23 -7.11
CA PRO A 665 10.53 41.30 -6.36
C PRO A 665 9.19 42.00 -6.03
N ALA A 666 8.16 41.68 -6.80
CA ALA A 666 6.79 41.97 -6.40
C ALA A 666 6.36 40.91 -5.39
N ALA A 667 5.87 41.32 -4.25
CA ALA A 667 5.36 40.42 -3.20
C ALA A 667 4.21 39.53 -3.69
N TYR A 668 3.59 39.88 -4.83
CA TYR A 668 2.55 39.12 -5.50
C TYR A 668 2.72 39.27 -7.00
N GLY A 669 2.64 38.13 -7.72
CA GLY A 669 2.64 38.11 -9.17
C GLY A 669 1.40 38.80 -9.72
N ARG A 670 1.55 39.46 -10.86
CA ARG A 670 0.43 40.07 -11.58
C ARG A 670 -0.13 39.07 -12.57
N VAL A 671 -1.44 38.89 -12.55
CA VAL A 671 -2.15 38.25 -13.64
C VAL A 671 -2.20 39.23 -14.79
N LYS A 672 -1.60 38.87 -15.92
CA LYS A 672 -1.53 39.71 -17.12
C LYS A 672 -2.86 39.76 -17.86
N ALA A 673 -3.54 38.58 -17.89
CA ALA A 673 -4.86 38.44 -18.48
C ALA A 673 -5.58 37.26 -17.84
N GLN A 674 -6.89 37.36 -17.74
CA GLN A 674 -7.73 36.28 -17.29
C GLN A 674 -9.05 36.35 -18.06
N THR A 675 -9.51 35.20 -18.60
CA THR A 675 -10.88 35.06 -19.13
C THR A 675 -11.69 34.17 -18.22
N GLN A 676 -12.97 34.55 -18.03
CA GLN A 676 -13.97 33.73 -17.33
C GLN A 676 -14.99 33.17 -18.31
N ASN A 677 -14.77 33.30 -19.64
CA ASN A 677 -15.63 32.71 -20.64
C ASN A 677 -15.33 31.21 -20.70
N SER A 678 -16.32 30.40 -20.42
CA SER A 678 -16.23 28.94 -20.48
C SER A 678 -15.84 28.48 -21.89
N ILE A 679 -14.81 27.63 -21.99
CA ILE A 679 -14.35 27.01 -23.23
C ILE A 679 -14.70 25.52 -23.19
N PRO A 680 -15.59 25.03 -24.06
CA PRO A 680 -15.91 23.61 -24.14
C PRO A 680 -14.67 22.77 -24.52
N LEU A 681 -14.54 21.58 -23.96
CA LEU A 681 -13.49 20.60 -24.29
C LEU A 681 -13.90 19.64 -25.44
N THR A 682 -14.90 20.04 -26.22
CA THR A 682 -15.50 19.21 -27.29
C THR A 682 -15.03 19.59 -28.70
N GLY A 683 -14.12 20.54 -28.83
CA GLY A 683 -13.59 20.99 -30.13
C GLY A 683 -12.48 22.02 -30.02
N PRO A 684 -11.83 22.37 -31.12
CA PRO A 684 -10.76 23.36 -31.13
C PRO A 684 -11.26 24.76 -30.78
N ALA A 685 -10.42 25.56 -30.12
CA ALA A 685 -10.74 26.93 -29.76
C ALA A 685 -9.53 27.87 -29.98
N THR A 686 -9.85 29.17 -30.22
CA THR A 686 -8.83 30.24 -30.25
C THR A 686 -9.40 31.45 -29.50
N VAL A 687 -8.63 31.93 -28.53
CA VAL A 687 -9.02 33.05 -27.67
C VAL A 687 -7.90 34.09 -27.64
N SER A 688 -8.23 35.35 -27.81
CA SER A 688 -7.29 36.46 -27.58
C SER A 688 -7.31 36.86 -26.11
N LEU A 689 -6.14 36.89 -25.48
CA LEU A 689 -5.96 37.15 -24.03
C LEU A 689 -5.23 38.47 -23.78
#